data_870c72968d07f7a0a9a1eaef2ae9a9d0
#
_entry.id   870c72968d07f7a0a9a1eaef2ae9a9d0
#
_cell.length_a   1.000
_cell.length_b   1.000
_cell.length_c   1.000
_cell.angle_alpha   90.00
_cell.angle_beta   90.00
_cell.angle_gamma   90.00
#
_symmetry.space_group_name_H-M   'P 1'
#
loop_
_entity.id
_entity.type
_entity.pdbx_description
1 polymer ?
#
loop_
_entity_poly.entity_id
_entity_poly.type
_entity_poly.pdbx_seq_one_letter_code
_entity_poly.pdbx_strand_id
1 'polypeptide(L)'
;MVRKTMEVLQLVTARGRRWRVADVRAYESCRLVTLIPATAPGPAARRLLTPFDEVVPIARVQRPRRVSRRRWRRACRALIAEDVPPGSLQAAAGAGFDLLPYQLQPAMAVIRGLGTRVLLADEVGLGKTVQASLICAELMARGRVERVLVLTPAGLRDQWAAELAERFGIVSAVAGASSLRQLARTLPLDVNPWRTSPVTITSVDYVKRAEVLPAVSACRWDVVVIDEAHAAVGDSERYQAARLLAARASYVLLLTATPHSGDPRTFDALCSLGAAEADDPPLVFRRLRQDVRGGPGRRTHLLGIRPSAAEQRMFEALARYQDAVRLEQPGQALALSVLDKRAFSSAWSLAASVDRRLRHLEGIELDVADGRQLHLPFETDGETCADDEPPEWPANLALADRTAEKRLLTGLYHAAHQASGNESKVQALIRLLRRAREPGLVFTEYRDTAMHLSQCLGGTPVLHGGLDRAARRSVVEEFTTGNAPVLVATDAGGQGLNLHRRCRLAINLELPWNPIRLEQRVGRVDRIGQPRRVHAVHFVGRDTGESEIRSRLEQRTAIARSSLAAPGPAPVDDEDAESEASRLAIARRLRIHGDDAALTALEGGPWWTIRARAKTRRRLGRREILIYRVRLTDETGGIAGSHLVGLAVSPPILGSASARSAITDAAAAWSAEFTAVDQRFWQTRIRREEWIVACADVLDPVIFQPGLFDRRTERRRAADRASREAFRDLVRARLDEARRRSRATRCDVDLMLVLHP
;
A
#
# COMPACT_ATOMS: atom_id res chain seq x y z
N MET A 1 -23.01 -28.85 16.68
CA MET A 1 -22.08 -29.97 16.50
C MET A 1 -20.76 -29.42 15.98
N VAL A 2 -19.71 -29.47 16.80
CA VAL A 2 -18.41 -28.88 16.52
C VAL A 2 -17.71 -29.63 15.39
N ARG A 3 -17.57 -29.04 14.20
CA ARG A 3 -16.71 -29.60 13.13
C ARG A 3 -15.24 -29.37 13.53
N LYS A 4 -14.65 -30.33 14.29
CA LYS A 4 -13.19 -30.33 14.49
C LYS A 4 -12.51 -30.41 13.15
N THR A 5 -11.63 -29.42 12.86
CA THR A 5 -10.71 -29.49 11.72
C THR A 5 -9.89 -30.76 11.82
N MET A 6 -9.98 -31.61 10.81
CA MET A 6 -9.17 -32.82 10.73
C MET A 6 -7.78 -32.45 10.23
N GLU A 7 -6.76 -32.82 10.99
CA GLU A 7 -5.37 -32.55 10.63
C GLU A 7 -4.72 -33.79 9.99
N VAL A 8 -3.81 -33.56 9.07
CA VAL A 8 -2.98 -34.63 8.48
C VAL A 8 -2.20 -35.31 9.58
N LEU A 9 -2.11 -36.65 9.52
CA LEU A 9 -1.54 -37.56 10.53
C LEU A 9 -2.40 -37.79 11.80
N GLN A 10 -3.56 -37.17 11.93
CA GLN A 10 -4.47 -37.41 13.06
C GLN A 10 -5.06 -38.82 13.01
N LEU A 11 -5.17 -39.45 14.19
CA LEU A 11 -5.88 -40.70 14.33
C LEU A 11 -7.39 -40.44 14.41
N VAL A 12 -8.15 -41.17 13.61
CA VAL A 12 -9.60 -41.06 13.51
C VAL A 12 -10.25 -42.44 13.56
N THR A 13 -11.50 -42.49 14.01
CA THR A 13 -12.37 -43.66 13.84
C THR A 13 -13.32 -43.37 12.69
N ALA A 14 -13.36 -44.29 11.72
CA ALA A 14 -14.33 -44.25 10.63
C ALA A 14 -14.78 -45.67 10.32
N ARG A 15 -16.09 -45.85 10.15
CA ARG A 15 -16.71 -47.20 9.89
C ARG A 15 -16.23 -48.30 10.85
N GLY A 16 -16.18 -47.97 12.16
CA GLY A 16 -15.80 -48.90 13.23
C GLY A 16 -14.32 -49.25 13.29
N ARG A 17 -13.44 -48.65 12.49
CA ARG A 17 -11.99 -48.92 12.46
C ARG A 17 -11.17 -47.69 12.72
N ARG A 18 -9.92 -47.89 13.17
CA ARG A 18 -8.95 -46.82 13.41
C ARG A 18 -8.11 -46.55 12.17
N TRP A 19 -8.01 -45.28 11.81
CA TRP A 19 -7.30 -44.81 10.63
C TRP A 19 -6.41 -43.62 10.98
N ARG A 20 -5.47 -43.30 10.11
CA ARG A 20 -4.69 -42.11 10.15
C ARG A 20 -5.06 -41.24 8.95
N VAL A 21 -5.29 -39.98 9.16
CA VAL A 21 -5.57 -39.00 8.08
C VAL A 21 -4.30 -38.76 7.26
N ALA A 22 -4.32 -39.09 5.99
CA ALA A 22 -3.22 -38.87 5.06
C ALA A 22 -3.34 -37.51 4.32
N ASP A 23 -4.58 -37.14 3.93
CA ASP A 23 -4.86 -35.91 3.18
C ASP A 23 -6.30 -35.47 3.46
N VAL A 24 -6.53 -34.16 3.41
CA VAL A 24 -7.87 -33.54 3.52
C VAL A 24 -8.02 -32.47 2.47
N ARG A 25 -8.92 -32.67 1.52
CA ARG A 25 -9.28 -31.71 0.50
C ARG A 25 -10.66 -31.15 0.79
N ALA A 26 -10.73 -29.83 0.95
CA ALA A 26 -11.98 -29.14 1.20
C ALA A 26 -12.64 -28.73 -0.14
N TYR A 27 -13.95 -28.92 -0.23
CA TYR A 27 -14.84 -28.43 -1.26
C TYR A 27 -15.93 -27.58 -0.60
N GLU A 28 -16.69 -26.83 -1.35
CA GLU A 28 -17.67 -25.89 -0.80
C GLU A 28 -18.62 -26.48 0.24
N SER A 29 -19.16 -27.67 0.00
CA SER A 29 -20.14 -28.31 0.90
C SER A 29 -19.64 -29.61 1.56
N CYS A 30 -18.46 -30.10 1.18
CA CYS A 30 -17.94 -31.36 1.67
C CYS A 30 -16.41 -31.36 1.79
N ARG A 31 -15.86 -32.41 2.42
CA ARG A 31 -14.41 -32.66 2.51
C ARG A 31 -14.11 -34.10 2.12
N LEU A 32 -13.16 -34.25 1.22
CA LEU A 32 -12.61 -35.58 0.88
C LEU A 32 -11.45 -35.86 1.83
N VAL A 33 -11.61 -36.87 2.69
CA VAL A 33 -10.60 -37.30 3.67
C VAL A 33 -9.99 -38.60 3.20
N THR A 34 -8.68 -38.59 2.94
CA THR A 34 -7.93 -39.83 2.61
C THR A 34 -7.38 -40.42 3.88
N LEU A 35 -7.74 -41.70 4.14
CA LEU A 35 -7.39 -42.43 5.32
C LEU A 35 -6.46 -43.58 4.98
N ILE A 36 -5.39 -43.75 5.78
CA ILE A 36 -4.47 -44.87 5.73
C ILE A 36 -4.58 -45.71 7.01
N PRO A 37 -4.28 -47.02 7.00
CA PRO A 37 -4.34 -47.83 8.17
C PRO A 37 -3.52 -47.27 9.33
N ALA A 38 -4.05 -47.32 10.56
CA ALA A 38 -3.33 -46.89 11.76
C ALA A 38 -2.20 -47.85 12.17
N THR A 39 -2.28 -49.12 11.76
CA THR A 39 -1.31 -50.19 12.04
C THR A 39 -1.10 -51.04 10.79
N ALA A 40 0.13 -51.51 10.56
CA ALA A 40 0.46 -52.47 9.49
C ALA A 40 0.51 -53.92 10.03
N PRO A 41 0.08 -54.97 9.26
CA PRO A 41 -0.62 -54.86 7.98
C PRO A 41 -2.08 -54.43 8.16
N GLY A 42 -2.55 -53.54 7.32
CA GLY A 42 -3.89 -52.96 7.37
C GLY A 42 -4.59 -52.94 6.02
N PRO A 43 -5.89 -52.65 5.97
CA PRO A 43 -6.64 -52.55 4.74
C PRO A 43 -6.09 -51.44 3.86
N ALA A 44 -6.35 -51.49 2.54
CA ALA A 44 -5.96 -50.45 1.60
C ALA A 44 -6.46 -49.05 2.01
N ALA A 45 -5.74 -47.99 1.62
CA ALA A 45 -6.16 -46.62 1.86
C ALA A 45 -7.59 -46.39 1.37
N ARG A 46 -8.36 -45.59 2.10
CA ARG A 46 -9.75 -45.27 1.78
C ARG A 46 -9.94 -43.78 1.69
N ARG A 47 -10.81 -43.35 0.79
CA ARG A 47 -11.28 -41.97 0.65
C ARG A 47 -12.72 -41.89 1.12
N LEU A 48 -12.99 -41.03 2.06
CA LEU A 48 -14.30 -40.79 2.66
C LEU A 48 -14.71 -39.35 2.43
N LEU A 49 -16.01 -39.15 2.23
CA LEU A 49 -16.58 -37.83 1.97
C LEU A 49 -17.39 -37.39 3.21
N THR A 50 -16.90 -36.36 3.91
CA THR A 50 -17.64 -35.75 5.03
C THR A 50 -18.49 -34.58 4.52
N PRO A 51 -19.75 -34.38 4.98
CA PRO A 51 -20.37 -35.02 6.15
C PRO A 51 -21.06 -36.39 5.88
N PHE A 52 -21.03 -36.94 4.68
CA PHE A 52 -21.73 -38.18 4.34
C PHE A 52 -21.18 -39.41 5.07
N ASP A 53 -19.86 -39.44 5.25
CA ASP A 53 -19.21 -40.44 6.11
C ASP A 53 -18.87 -39.80 7.47
N GLU A 54 -19.13 -40.52 8.53
CA GLU A 54 -18.77 -40.12 9.88
C GLU A 54 -17.30 -40.48 10.15
N VAL A 55 -16.48 -39.42 10.32
CA VAL A 55 -15.06 -39.51 10.67
C VAL A 55 -14.86 -38.82 12.00
N VAL A 56 -14.64 -39.58 13.06
CA VAL A 56 -14.51 -39.06 14.43
C VAL A 56 -13.05 -39.05 14.85
N PRO A 57 -12.49 -37.90 15.22
CA PRO A 57 -11.15 -37.81 15.76
C PRO A 57 -11.00 -38.58 17.07
N ILE A 58 -9.98 -39.44 17.14
CA ILE A 58 -9.65 -40.14 18.39
C ILE A 58 -8.88 -39.17 19.27
N ALA A 59 -9.48 -38.76 20.37
CA ALA A 59 -8.79 -37.95 21.37
C ALA A 59 -7.65 -38.80 21.99
N ARG A 60 -6.39 -38.43 21.69
CA ARG A 60 -5.26 -39.00 22.41
C ARG A 60 -5.28 -38.46 23.84
N VAL A 61 -5.53 -39.34 24.82
CA VAL A 61 -5.21 -39.05 26.22
C VAL A 61 -3.69 -39.01 26.33
N GLN A 62 -3.12 -37.83 26.22
CA GLN A 62 -1.69 -37.67 26.37
C GLN A 62 -1.36 -37.65 27.88
N ARG A 63 -0.49 -38.58 28.32
CA ARG A 63 0.07 -38.52 29.66
C ARG A 63 0.92 -37.25 29.81
N PRO A 64 0.90 -36.58 30.97
CA PRO A 64 1.70 -35.38 31.18
C PRO A 64 3.20 -35.68 31.01
N ARG A 65 3.86 -34.95 30.10
CA ARG A 65 5.30 -35.14 29.85
C ARG A 65 6.10 -34.18 30.72
N ARG A 66 7.15 -34.69 31.35
CA ARG A 66 8.18 -33.83 31.94
C ARG A 66 8.93 -33.11 30.80
N VAL A 67 8.91 -31.79 30.80
CA VAL A 67 9.59 -30.97 29.79
C VAL A 67 10.86 -30.39 30.38
N SER A 68 11.96 -30.40 29.62
CA SER A 68 13.21 -29.79 30.06
C SER A 68 13.00 -28.28 30.26
N ARG A 69 13.71 -27.70 31.23
CA ARG A 69 13.64 -26.27 31.57
C ARG A 69 13.90 -25.35 30.34
N ARG A 70 14.80 -25.78 29.43
CA ARG A 70 15.13 -25.02 28.20
C ARG A 70 13.96 -25.02 27.23
N ARG A 71 13.36 -26.18 26.97
CA ARG A 71 12.21 -26.32 26.07
C ARG A 71 10.99 -25.59 26.63
N TRP A 72 10.76 -25.72 27.93
CA TRP A 72 9.70 -24.99 28.61
C TRP A 72 9.83 -23.47 28.48
N ARG A 73 11.03 -22.90 28.72
CA ARG A 73 11.26 -21.45 28.56
C ARG A 73 10.95 -20.95 27.14
N ARG A 74 11.32 -21.77 26.13
CA ARG A 74 11.03 -21.42 24.72
C ARG A 74 9.52 -21.44 24.45
N ALA A 75 8.81 -22.47 24.94
CA ALA A 75 7.37 -22.54 24.81
C ALA A 75 6.63 -21.38 25.51
N CYS A 76 7.07 -21.01 26.73
CA CYS A 76 6.51 -19.84 27.42
C CYS A 76 6.75 -18.52 26.67
N ARG A 77 7.92 -18.36 26.07
CA ARG A 77 8.22 -17.16 25.26
C ARG A 77 7.31 -17.07 24.04
N ALA A 78 7.10 -18.18 23.34
CA ALA A 78 6.18 -18.25 22.21
C ALA A 78 4.74 -17.93 22.66
N LEU A 79 4.27 -18.57 23.73
CA LEU A 79 2.94 -18.31 24.29
C LEU A 79 2.69 -16.83 24.64
N ILE A 80 3.64 -16.20 25.35
CA ILE A 80 3.51 -14.79 25.73
C ILE A 80 3.57 -13.88 24.50
N ALA A 81 4.37 -14.25 23.49
CA ALA A 81 4.44 -13.51 22.24
C ALA A 81 3.15 -13.59 21.39
N GLU A 82 2.39 -14.67 21.56
CA GLU A 82 1.11 -14.87 20.88
C GLU A 82 -0.09 -14.26 21.64
N ASP A 83 0.12 -13.86 22.90
CA ASP A 83 -0.93 -13.26 23.71
C ASP A 83 -1.20 -11.82 23.25
N VAL A 84 -2.40 -11.60 22.71
CA VAL A 84 -2.82 -10.31 22.14
C VAL A 84 -4.02 -9.79 22.94
N PRO A 85 -3.84 -8.72 23.73
CA PRO A 85 -4.94 -8.08 24.44
C PRO A 85 -6.05 -7.59 23.50
N PRO A 86 -7.27 -7.41 24.00
CA PRO A 86 -8.37 -6.85 23.21
C PRO A 86 -8.00 -5.48 22.60
N GLY A 87 -8.24 -5.31 21.29
CA GLY A 87 -7.93 -4.05 20.58
C GLY A 87 -6.44 -3.78 20.31
N SER A 88 -5.55 -4.73 20.68
CA SER A 88 -4.09 -4.67 20.39
C SER A 88 -3.74 -5.34 19.07
N LEU A 89 -2.54 -5.06 18.52
CA LEU A 89 -2.09 -5.53 17.21
C LEU A 89 -1.43 -6.91 17.28
N GLN A 90 -1.71 -7.76 16.31
CA GLN A 90 -1.19 -9.13 16.21
C GLN A 90 -0.07 -9.25 15.17
N ALA A 91 -0.32 -8.80 13.94
CA ALA A 91 0.62 -8.90 12.83
C ALA A 91 1.86 -8.00 13.01
N ALA A 92 1.69 -6.86 13.67
CA ALA A 92 2.76 -5.92 13.97
C ALA A 92 3.93 -6.55 14.73
N ALA A 93 3.66 -7.56 15.60
CA ALA A 93 4.69 -8.29 16.32
C ALA A 93 5.61 -9.15 15.41
N GLY A 94 5.12 -9.49 14.22
CA GLY A 94 5.86 -10.23 13.18
C GLY A 94 6.57 -9.34 12.16
N ALA A 95 6.39 -8.03 12.23
CA ALA A 95 7.01 -7.10 11.29
C ALA A 95 8.55 -7.18 11.33
N GLY A 96 9.18 -7.18 10.16
CA GLY A 96 10.64 -7.30 10.02
C GLY A 96 11.45 -6.08 10.52
N PHE A 97 10.81 -5.07 11.12
CA PHE A 97 11.43 -3.80 11.54
C PHE A 97 10.65 -3.16 12.70
N ASP A 98 11.25 -2.16 13.34
CA ASP A 98 10.61 -1.44 14.43
C ASP A 98 9.59 -0.43 13.89
N LEU A 99 8.35 -0.57 14.34
CA LEU A 99 7.25 0.34 14.05
C LEU A 99 7.26 1.49 15.07
N LEU A 100 7.07 2.70 14.59
CA LEU A 100 6.96 3.87 15.47
C LEU A 100 5.52 3.97 16.02
N PRO A 101 5.33 4.49 17.25
CA PRO A 101 4.01 4.52 17.89
C PRO A 101 2.91 5.10 17.00
N TYR A 102 3.13 6.24 16.39
CA TYR A 102 2.16 6.88 15.51
C TYR A 102 1.79 6.03 14.27
N GLN A 103 2.66 5.12 13.81
CA GLN A 103 2.37 4.23 12.68
C GLN A 103 1.39 3.11 13.07
N LEU A 104 1.25 2.84 14.37
CA LEU A 104 0.34 1.84 14.91
C LEU A 104 -1.11 2.36 15.00
N GLN A 105 -1.28 3.66 15.24
CA GLN A 105 -2.58 4.27 15.52
C GLN A 105 -3.65 3.98 14.46
N PRO A 106 -3.40 4.07 13.13
CA PRO A 106 -4.43 3.77 12.15
C PRO A 106 -4.90 2.31 12.20
N ALA A 107 -3.98 1.38 12.38
CA ALA A 107 -4.32 -0.03 12.51
C ALA A 107 -5.09 -0.31 13.81
N MET A 108 -4.70 0.31 14.93
CA MET A 108 -5.41 0.21 16.21
C MET A 108 -6.84 0.75 16.08
N ALA A 109 -7.03 1.90 15.42
CA ALA A 109 -8.36 2.49 15.20
C ALA A 109 -9.28 1.54 14.42
N VAL A 110 -8.79 0.95 13.33
CA VAL A 110 -9.56 0.00 12.51
C VAL A 110 -9.89 -1.26 13.31
N ILE A 111 -8.92 -1.84 14.01
CA ILE A 111 -9.14 -3.08 14.80
C ILE A 111 -10.07 -2.84 15.99
N ARG A 112 -10.07 -1.62 16.56
CA ARG A 112 -11.01 -1.21 17.61
C ARG A 112 -12.42 -0.85 17.09
N GLY A 113 -12.62 -0.90 15.75
CA GLY A 113 -13.91 -0.65 15.10
C GLY A 113 -14.33 0.82 15.09
N LEU A 114 -13.37 1.76 15.07
CA LEU A 114 -13.69 3.19 15.04
C LEU A 114 -14.17 3.65 13.67
N GLY A 115 -13.82 2.94 12.59
CA GLY A 115 -14.28 3.22 11.23
C GLY A 115 -13.77 2.22 10.21
N THR A 116 -14.37 2.25 9.03
CA THR A 116 -13.99 1.41 7.86
C THR A 116 -13.29 2.21 6.77
N ARG A 117 -13.26 3.53 6.88
CA ARG A 117 -12.63 4.45 5.94
C ARG A 117 -11.52 5.20 6.64
N VAL A 118 -10.33 5.16 6.08
CA VAL A 118 -9.13 5.78 6.67
C VAL A 118 -8.45 6.66 5.65
N LEU A 119 -8.18 7.90 6.02
CA LEU A 119 -7.36 8.84 5.26
C LEU A 119 -6.00 9.00 5.96
N LEU A 120 -4.95 8.47 5.33
CA LEU A 120 -3.57 8.65 5.75
C LEU A 120 -2.98 9.87 5.05
N ALA A 121 -2.97 11.00 5.74
CA ALA A 121 -2.57 12.31 5.23
C ALA A 121 -1.24 12.81 5.84
N ASP A 122 -0.43 11.91 6.36
CA ASP A 122 0.88 12.19 6.93
C ASP A 122 1.83 12.79 5.88
N GLU A 123 2.76 13.64 6.33
CA GLU A 123 3.80 14.23 5.47
C GLU A 123 4.61 13.15 4.75
N VAL A 124 5.20 13.52 3.59
CA VAL A 124 6.03 12.60 2.79
C VAL A 124 7.18 12.03 3.65
N GLY A 125 7.39 10.72 3.56
CA GLY A 125 8.48 10.04 4.27
C GLY A 125 8.11 9.53 5.66
N LEU A 126 6.91 9.79 6.19
CA LEU A 126 6.43 9.26 7.49
C LEU A 126 5.87 7.83 7.42
N GLY A 127 5.89 7.20 6.26
CA GLY A 127 5.57 5.77 6.13
C GLY A 127 4.10 5.45 5.96
N LYS A 128 3.33 6.24 5.20
CA LYS A 128 1.92 5.95 4.86
C LYS A 128 1.72 4.55 4.29
N THR A 129 2.58 4.12 3.37
CA THR A 129 2.56 2.76 2.80
C THR A 129 2.69 1.70 3.88
N VAL A 130 3.57 1.92 4.86
CA VAL A 130 3.77 1.01 6.01
C VAL A 130 2.52 0.93 6.87
N GLN A 131 1.88 2.05 7.16
CA GLN A 131 0.64 2.12 7.95
C GLN A 131 -0.50 1.39 7.24
N ALA A 132 -0.70 1.62 5.94
CA ALA A 132 -1.71 0.94 5.15
C ALA A 132 -1.42 -0.58 5.05
N SER A 133 -0.17 -0.96 4.83
CA SER A 133 0.24 -2.37 4.82
C SER A 133 0.01 -3.04 6.18
N LEU A 134 0.23 -2.32 7.28
CA LEU A 134 -0.04 -2.82 8.62
C LEU A 134 -1.55 -3.06 8.84
N ILE A 135 -2.41 -2.14 8.41
CA ILE A 135 -3.87 -2.34 8.47
C ILE A 135 -4.26 -3.61 7.71
N CYS A 136 -3.77 -3.77 6.47
CA CYS A 136 -4.04 -4.96 5.68
C CYS A 136 -3.54 -6.24 6.37
N ALA A 137 -2.31 -6.21 6.91
CA ALA A 137 -1.71 -7.34 7.61
C ALA A 137 -2.51 -7.74 8.86
N GLU A 138 -2.96 -6.77 9.66
CA GLU A 138 -3.77 -7.01 10.85
C GLU A 138 -5.14 -7.61 10.51
N LEU A 139 -5.82 -7.08 9.50
CA LEU A 139 -7.12 -7.58 9.06
C LEU A 139 -6.99 -9.01 8.48
N MET A 140 -5.95 -9.27 7.69
CA MET A 140 -5.69 -10.61 7.12
C MET A 140 -5.28 -11.62 8.20
N ALA A 141 -4.36 -11.26 9.11
CA ALA A 141 -3.90 -12.16 10.18
C ALA A 141 -5.03 -12.60 11.10
N ARG A 142 -6.05 -11.76 11.27
CA ARG A 142 -7.26 -12.05 12.04
C ARG A 142 -8.34 -12.78 11.22
N GLY A 143 -8.07 -13.08 9.95
CA GLY A 143 -9.06 -13.67 9.04
C GLY A 143 -10.29 -12.75 8.82
N ARG A 144 -10.15 -11.44 9.06
CA ARG A 144 -11.25 -10.47 8.90
C ARG A 144 -11.47 -10.09 7.44
N VAL A 145 -10.43 -10.17 6.63
CA VAL A 145 -10.45 -9.91 5.18
C VAL A 145 -9.68 -11.01 4.45
N GLU A 146 -10.12 -11.30 3.23
CA GLU A 146 -9.52 -12.30 2.37
C GLU A 146 -8.85 -11.66 1.15
N ARG A 147 -9.39 -10.53 0.67
CA ARG A 147 -8.97 -9.94 -0.58
C ARG A 147 -8.70 -8.45 -0.47
N VAL A 148 -7.52 -8.06 -0.92
CA VAL A 148 -7.02 -6.68 -0.91
C VAL A 148 -6.68 -6.24 -2.34
N LEU A 149 -7.18 -5.08 -2.75
CA LEU A 149 -6.80 -4.40 -3.98
C LEU A 149 -6.02 -3.13 -3.62
N VAL A 150 -4.83 -3.00 -4.17
CA VAL A 150 -4.00 -1.79 -4.06
C VAL A 150 -3.97 -1.09 -5.41
N LEU A 151 -4.55 0.10 -5.46
CA LEU A 151 -4.52 1.02 -6.59
C LEU A 151 -3.41 2.05 -6.33
N THR A 152 -2.37 2.04 -7.13
CA THR A 152 -1.19 2.89 -6.95
C THR A 152 -0.69 3.42 -8.29
N PRO A 153 0.07 4.51 -8.36
CA PRO A 153 0.78 4.88 -9.58
C PRO A 153 1.64 3.75 -10.13
N ALA A 154 1.73 3.63 -11.45
CA ALA A 154 2.41 2.52 -12.12
C ALA A 154 3.84 2.29 -11.62
N GLY A 155 4.59 3.37 -11.34
CA GLY A 155 5.96 3.31 -10.84
C GLY A 155 6.12 2.83 -9.40
N LEU A 156 5.03 2.71 -8.62
CA LEU A 156 5.07 2.32 -7.20
C LEU A 156 4.67 0.85 -6.96
N ARG A 157 4.17 0.15 -7.96
CA ARG A 157 3.64 -1.22 -7.81
C ARG A 157 4.66 -2.20 -7.25
N ASP A 158 5.88 -2.19 -7.78
CA ASP A 158 6.94 -3.08 -7.31
C ASP A 158 7.41 -2.74 -5.90
N GLN A 159 7.42 -1.44 -5.55
CA GLN A 159 7.72 -1.01 -4.20
C GLN A 159 6.66 -1.50 -3.20
N TRP A 160 5.38 -1.40 -3.56
CA TRP A 160 4.29 -1.93 -2.73
C TRP A 160 4.43 -3.44 -2.51
N ALA A 161 4.72 -4.19 -3.59
CA ALA A 161 4.92 -5.63 -3.50
C ALA A 161 6.11 -5.99 -2.60
N ALA A 162 7.22 -5.29 -2.74
CA ALA A 162 8.40 -5.48 -1.91
C ALA A 162 8.13 -5.14 -0.44
N GLU A 163 7.48 -4.00 -0.14
CA GLU A 163 7.17 -3.60 1.23
C GLU A 163 6.21 -4.58 1.93
N LEU A 164 5.19 -5.07 1.23
CA LEU A 164 4.28 -6.09 1.77
C LEU A 164 5.01 -7.41 2.07
N ALA A 165 5.87 -7.86 1.15
CA ALA A 165 6.60 -9.11 1.30
C ALA A 165 7.69 -9.02 2.39
N GLU A 166 8.55 -8.00 2.33
CA GLU A 166 9.71 -7.88 3.22
C GLU A 166 9.31 -7.53 4.66
N ARG A 167 8.27 -6.69 4.81
CA ARG A 167 7.89 -6.18 6.14
C ARG A 167 6.85 -7.03 6.84
N PHE A 168 5.91 -7.59 6.09
CA PHE A 168 4.76 -8.31 6.67
C PHE A 168 4.63 -9.75 6.17
N GLY A 169 5.51 -10.22 5.28
CA GLY A 169 5.45 -11.57 4.71
C GLY A 169 4.24 -11.82 3.81
N ILE A 170 3.61 -10.77 3.30
CA ILE A 170 2.42 -10.86 2.46
C ILE A 170 2.83 -10.96 1.00
N VAL A 171 2.50 -12.10 0.38
CA VAL A 171 2.71 -12.31 -1.07
C VAL A 171 1.59 -11.62 -1.84
N SER A 172 1.96 -10.80 -2.82
CA SER A 172 1.04 -10.05 -3.67
C SER A 172 1.31 -10.29 -5.15
N ALA A 173 0.27 -10.17 -5.99
CA ALA A 173 0.39 -10.21 -7.44
C ALA A 173 0.38 -8.78 -7.99
N VAL A 174 1.38 -8.44 -8.79
CA VAL A 174 1.39 -7.19 -9.57
C VAL A 174 0.66 -7.44 -10.89
N ALA A 175 -0.55 -6.88 -10.99
CA ALA A 175 -1.43 -7.06 -12.13
C ALA A 175 -1.23 -5.94 -13.17
N GLY A 176 -0.97 -6.37 -14.40
CA GLY A 176 -0.86 -5.53 -15.59
C GLY A 176 -1.31 -6.30 -16.82
N ALA A 177 -1.28 -5.67 -18.01
CA ALA A 177 -1.80 -6.28 -19.22
C ALA A 177 -1.07 -7.57 -19.61
N SER A 178 0.27 -7.58 -19.52
CA SER A 178 1.09 -8.76 -19.86
C SER A 178 0.89 -9.89 -18.85
N SER A 179 1.00 -9.59 -17.54
CA SER A 179 0.87 -10.59 -16.48
C SER A 179 -0.51 -11.24 -16.45
N LEU A 180 -1.58 -10.45 -16.63
CA LEU A 180 -2.94 -10.98 -16.66
C LEU A 180 -3.22 -11.80 -17.94
N ARG A 181 -2.72 -11.37 -19.10
CA ARG A 181 -2.81 -12.17 -20.34
C ARG A 181 -2.10 -13.51 -20.23
N GLN A 182 -0.89 -13.52 -19.65
CA GLN A 182 -0.14 -14.74 -19.40
C GLN A 182 -0.91 -15.66 -18.44
N LEU A 183 -1.46 -15.10 -17.35
CA LEU A 183 -2.23 -15.85 -16.39
C LEU A 183 -3.52 -16.41 -16.99
N ALA A 184 -4.25 -15.60 -17.79
CA ALA A 184 -5.48 -16.03 -18.45
C ALA A 184 -5.28 -17.20 -19.41
N ARG A 185 -4.10 -17.34 -20.02
CA ARG A 185 -3.76 -18.51 -20.88
C ARG A 185 -3.62 -19.82 -20.10
N THR A 186 -3.38 -19.74 -18.79
CA THR A 186 -3.20 -20.92 -17.92
C THR A 186 -4.46 -21.29 -17.12
N LEU A 187 -5.46 -20.40 -17.12
CA LEU A 187 -6.71 -20.57 -16.40
C LEU A 187 -7.82 -21.12 -17.30
N PRO A 188 -8.82 -21.84 -16.75
CA PRO A 188 -10.06 -22.13 -17.46
C PRO A 188 -10.74 -20.85 -17.94
N LEU A 189 -11.49 -20.92 -19.07
CA LEU A 189 -12.08 -19.76 -19.75
C LEU A 189 -13.10 -18.96 -18.90
N ASP A 190 -13.70 -19.60 -17.90
CA ASP A 190 -14.70 -19.05 -16.99
C ASP A 190 -14.08 -18.43 -15.71
N VAL A 191 -12.76 -18.60 -15.51
CA VAL A 191 -12.09 -18.09 -14.31
C VAL A 191 -11.54 -16.68 -14.55
N ASN A 192 -12.05 -15.73 -13.78
CA ASN A 192 -11.54 -14.36 -13.80
C ASN A 192 -10.11 -14.30 -13.19
N PRO A 193 -9.09 -13.90 -13.96
CA PRO A 193 -7.69 -13.86 -13.50
C PRO A 193 -7.48 -12.98 -12.25
N TRP A 194 -8.31 -11.98 -12.06
CA TRP A 194 -8.24 -11.11 -10.88
C TRP A 194 -8.59 -11.81 -9.56
N ARG A 195 -9.19 -13.00 -9.61
CA ARG A 195 -9.55 -13.80 -8.42
C ARG A 195 -8.43 -14.71 -7.90
N THR A 196 -7.33 -14.82 -8.59
CA THR A 196 -6.27 -15.82 -8.31
C THR A 196 -5.36 -15.45 -7.14
N SER A 197 -5.24 -14.17 -6.79
CA SER A 197 -4.38 -13.72 -5.68
C SER A 197 -5.21 -13.05 -4.58
N PRO A 198 -4.89 -13.30 -3.29
CA PRO A 198 -5.54 -12.60 -2.18
C PRO A 198 -5.17 -11.11 -2.13
N VAL A 199 -3.97 -10.73 -2.56
CA VAL A 199 -3.53 -9.34 -2.62
C VAL A 199 -3.10 -9.02 -4.04
N THR A 200 -3.77 -8.04 -4.65
CA THR A 200 -3.49 -7.61 -6.01
C THR A 200 -3.11 -6.13 -6.03
N ILE A 201 -2.00 -5.82 -6.67
CA ILE A 201 -1.48 -4.46 -6.85
C ILE A 201 -1.56 -4.10 -8.32
N THR A 202 -2.16 -2.97 -8.63
CA THR A 202 -2.32 -2.50 -10.01
C THR A 202 -2.32 -0.98 -10.09
N SER A 203 -2.22 -0.43 -11.30
CA SER A 203 -2.33 1.02 -11.47
C SER A 203 -3.77 1.45 -11.72
N VAL A 204 -4.12 2.65 -11.21
CA VAL A 204 -5.44 3.26 -11.49
C VAL A 204 -5.63 3.46 -12.99
N ASP A 205 -4.56 3.83 -13.71
CA ASP A 205 -4.59 4.05 -15.15
C ASP A 205 -4.87 2.77 -15.96
N TYR A 206 -4.47 1.63 -15.44
CA TYR A 206 -4.81 0.35 -16.04
C TYR A 206 -6.26 -0.04 -15.75
N VAL A 207 -6.70 0.14 -14.51
CA VAL A 207 -8.04 -0.26 -14.08
C VAL A 207 -9.15 0.62 -14.66
N LYS A 208 -8.90 1.92 -14.90
CA LYS A 208 -9.90 2.85 -15.47
C LYS A 208 -10.34 2.49 -16.91
N ARG A 209 -9.59 1.61 -17.60
CA ARG A 209 -9.90 1.22 -18.97
C ARG A 209 -11.23 0.47 -19.03
N ALA A 210 -12.05 0.80 -20.02
CA ALA A 210 -13.39 0.24 -20.20
C ALA A 210 -13.40 -1.29 -20.33
N GLU A 211 -12.34 -1.89 -20.88
CA GLU A 211 -12.17 -3.33 -21.02
C GLU A 211 -11.69 -4.03 -19.74
N VAL A 212 -11.10 -3.30 -18.78
CA VAL A 212 -10.50 -3.85 -17.54
C VAL A 212 -11.44 -3.71 -16.35
N LEU A 213 -12.04 -2.53 -16.19
CA LEU A 213 -12.86 -2.19 -15.03
C LEU A 213 -13.99 -3.19 -14.72
N PRO A 214 -14.72 -3.75 -15.71
CA PRO A 214 -15.74 -4.76 -15.45
C PRO A 214 -15.20 -6.02 -14.78
N ALA A 215 -14.04 -6.52 -15.24
CA ALA A 215 -13.43 -7.73 -14.69
C ALA A 215 -12.93 -7.53 -13.25
N VAL A 216 -12.37 -6.35 -12.94
CA VAL A 216 -11.92 -5.99 -11.59
C VAL A 216 -13.12 -5.81 -10.65
N SER A 217 -14.15 -5.10 -11.11
CA SER A 217 -15.34 -4.82 -10.31
C SER A 217 -16.22 -6.05 -10.07
N ALA A 218 -16.11 -7.10 -10.90
CA ALA A 218 -16.77 -8.38 -10.67
C ALA A 218 -16.11 -9.21 -9.55
N CYS A 219 -14.96 -8.78 -9.01
CA CYS A 219 -14.29 -9.44 -7.92
C CYS A 219 -14.75 -8.90 -6.57
N ARG A 220 -14.71 -9.78 -5.55
CA ARG A 220 -14.83 -9.37 -4.16
C ARG A 220 -13.53 -8.67 -3.73
N TRP A 221 -13.62 -7.45 -3.23
CA TRP A 221 -12.52 -6.76 -2.58
C TRP A 221 -12.97 -6.35 -1.18
N ASP A 222 -12.32 -6.90 -0.15
CA ASP A 222 -12.64 -6.54 1.24
C ASP A 222 -11.97 -5.22 1.62
N VAL A 223 -10.76 -5.00 1.10
CA VAL A 223 -10.00 -3.75 1.29
C VAL A 223 -9.63 -3.18 -0.07
N VAL A 224 -9.88 -1.90 -0.28
CA VAL A 224 -9.37 -1.12 -1.40
C VAL A 224 -8.45 -0.04 -0.86
N VAL A 225 -7.19 -0.07 -1.27
CA VAL A 225 -6.18 0.94 -0.96
C VAL A 225 -6.02 1.82 -2.19
N ILE A 226 -6.11 3.13 -2.03
CA ILE A 226 -5.88 4.11 -3.11
C ILE A 226 -4.69 4.97 -2.69
N ASP A 227 -3.55 4.71 -3.32
CA ASP A 227 -2.33 5.47 -3.10
C ASP A 227 -2.28 6.71 -3.99
N GLU A 228 -1.68 7.79 -3.50
CA GLU A 228 -1.71 9.12 -4.12
C GLU A 228 -3.15 9.54 -4.52
N ALA A 229 -4.09 9.33 -3.60
CA ALA A 229 -5.52 9.47 -3.83
C ALA A 229 -5.93 10.86 -4.36
N HIS A 230 -5.11 11.89 -4.13
CA HIS A 230 -5.31 13.23 -4.72
C HIS A 230 -5.28 13.23 -6.26
N ALA A 231 -4.59 12.27 -6.89
CA ALA A 231 -4.56 12.14 -8.34
C ALA A 231 -5.83 11.46 -8.92
N ALA A 232 -6.66 10.88 -8.05
CA ALA A 232 -7.91 10.24 -8.40
C ALA A 232 -9.13 11.10 -8.02
N VAL A 233 -9.01 12.44 -8.05
CA VAL A 233 -10.08 13.39 -7.74
C VAL A 233 -10.38 14.27 -8.96
N GLY A 234 -11.61 14.74 -9.09
CA GLY A 234 -12.11 15.53 -10.24
C GLY A 234 -12.95 14.66 -11.20
N ASP A 235 -13.44 15.23 -12.29
CA ASP A 235 -14.27 14.54 -13.30
C ASP A 235 -13.44 13.65 -14.24
N SER A 236 -12.53 12.87 -13.70
CA SER A 236 -11.66 12.00 -14.47
C SER A 236 -12.13 10.55 -14.44
N GLU A 237 -11.79 9.78 -15.48
CA GLU A 237 -12.02 8.32 -15.51
C GLU A 237 -11.33 7.63 -14.31
N ARG A 238 -10.19 8.17 -13.85
CA ARG A 238 -9.49 7.69 -12.65
C ARG A 238 -10.39 7.79 -11.41
N TYR A 239 -11.05 8.94 -11.25
CA TYR A 239 -11.96 9.17 -10.13
C TYR A 239 -13.16 8.23 -10.19
N GLN A 240 -13.78 8.06 -11.36
CA GLN A 240 -14.93 7.18 -11.52
C GLN A 240 -14.59 5.72 -11.18
N ALA A 241 -13.45 5.21 -11.67
CA ALA A 241 -12.97 3.87 -11.36
C ALA A 241 -12.66 3.70 -9.86
N ALA A 242 -11.94 4.65 -9.27
CA ALA A 242 -11.60 4.64 -7.85
C ALA A 242 -12.86 4.69 -6.96
N ARG A 243 -13.81 5.57 -7.30
CA ARG A 243 -15.09 5.72 -6.60
C ARG A 243 -15.91 4.43 -6.64
N LEU A 244 -16.03 3.79 -7.82
CA LEU A 244 -16.76 2.55 -7.98
C LEU A 244 -16.18 1.44 -7.09
N LEU A 245 -14.86 1.24 -7.13
CA LEU A 245 -14.20 0.17 -6.37
C LEU A 245 -14.22 0.46 -4.86
N ALA A 246 -14.01 1.71 -4.45
CA ALA A 246 -14.08 2.11 -3.05
C ALA A 246 -15.49 1.93 -2.47
N ALA A 247 -16.54 2.28 -3.24
CA ALA A 247 -17.91 2.13 -2.79
C ALA A 247 -18.31 0.66 -2.56
N ARG A 248 -17.65 -0.29 -3.22
CA ARG A 248 -17.92 -1.74 -3.13
C ARG A 248 -17.09 -2.47 -2.07
N ALA A 249 -16.12 -1.78 -1.45
CA ALA A 249 -15.21 -2.36 -0.48
C ALA A 249 -15.71 -2.22 0.95
N SER A 250 -15.44 -3.24 1.80
CA SER A 250 -15.70 -3.20 3.24
C SER A 250 -14.84 -2.15 3.94
N TYR A 251 -13.57 -2.03 3.51
CA TYR A 251 -12.61 -1.05 4.03
C TYR A 251 -11.99 -0.26 2.90
N VAL A 252 -11.82 1.05 3.12
CA VAL A 252 -11.21 1.97 2.15
C VAL A 252 -10.05 2.70 2.82
N LEU A 253 -8.85 2.57 2.24
CA LEU A 253 -7.65 3.25 2.73
C LEU A 253 -7.20 4.25 1.66
N LEU A 254 -7.27 5.52 2.00
CA LEU A 254 -6.87 6.64 1.13
C LEU A 254 -5.51 7.16 1.61
N LEU A 255 -4.51 7.17 0.75
CA LEU A 255 -3.18 7.66 1.05
C LEU A 255 -2.89 8.91 0.23
N THR A 256 -2.51 9.97 0.88
CA THR A 256 -2.07 11.20 0.21
C THR A 256 -1.06 11.95 1.08
N ALA A 257 -0.08 12.56 0.46
CA ALA A 257 0.83 13.46 1.20
C ALA A 257 0.25 14.88 1.34
N THR A 258 -0.72 15.20 0.52
CA THR A 258 -1.33 16.52 0.41
C THR A 258 -2.82 16.37 0.15
N PRO A 259 -3.59 16.25 1.21
CA PRO A 259 -5.05 16.16 1.07
C PRO A 259 -5.67 17.44 0.50
N HIS A 260 -4.95 18.58 0.54
CA HIS A 260 -5.39 19.86 0.03
C HIS A 260 -4.45 20.37 -1.06
N SER A 261 -4.99 20.55 -2.27
CA SER A 261 -4.32 21.30 -3.35
C SER A 261 -4.51 22.84 -3.23
N GLY A 262 -5.15 23.28 -2.15
CA GLY A 262 -5.63 24.66 -1.98
C GLY A 262 -7.10 24.86 -2.38
N ASP A 263 -7.76 23.83 -2.93
CA ASP A 263 -9.18 23.84 -3.27
C ASP A 263 -9.96 22.93 -2.30
N PRO A 264 -10.86 23.48 -1.46
CA PRO A 264 -11.69 22.71 -0.53
C PRO A 264 -12.53 21.63 -1.23
N ARG A 265 -13.02 21.88 -2.44
CA ARG A 265 -13.83 20.93 -3.20
C ARG A 265 -13.06 19.64 -3.52
N THR A 266 -11.77 19.77 -3.79
CA THR A 266 -10.90 18.61 -4.04
C THR A 266 -10.74 17.76 -2.79
N PHE A 267 -10.65 18.38 -1.61
CA PHE A 267 -10.60 17.66 -0.34
C PHE A 267 -11.91 16.95 -0.02
N ASP A 268 -13.04 17.62 -0.21
CA ASP A 268 -14.37 17.04 0.00
C ASP A 268 -14.61 15.86 -0.93
N ALA A 269 -14.23 15.98 -2.19
CA ALA A 269 -14.30 14.89 -3.17
C ALA A 269 -13.40 13.70 -2.78
N LEU A 270 -12.20 13.96 -2.23
CA LEU A 270 -11.32 12.93 -1.68
C LEU A 270 -11.96 12.23 -0.48
N CYS A 271 -12.50 13.00 0.46
CA CYS A 271 -13.17 12.47 1.64
C CYS A 271 -14.47 11.73 1.31
N SER A 272 -15.10 12.00 0.17
CA SER A 272 -16.31 11.30 -0.28
C SER A 272 -16.05 9.94 -0.92
N LEU A 273 -14.78 9.62 -1.28
CA LEU A 273 -14.45 8.32 -1.88
C LEU A 273 -14.83 7.17 -0.95
N GLY A 274 -15.77 6.34 -1.40
CA GLY A 274 -16.28 5.22 -0.63
C GLY A 274 -17.18 5.61 0.55
N ALA A 275 -17.65 6.85 0.67
CA ALA A 275 -18.61 7.23 1.71
C ALA A 275 -19.93 6.49 1.54
N ALA A 276 -20.49 6.02 2.65
CA ALA A 276 -21.78 5.38 2.70
C ALA A 276 -22.90 6.43 2.63
N GLU A 277 -22.76 7.52 3.38
CA GLU A 277 -23.69 8.63 3.47
C GLU A 277 -22.91 9.94 3.40
N ALA A 278 -23.63 11.05 3.24
CA ALA A 278 -22.98 12.37 3.22
C ALA A 278 -22.24 12.68 4.54
N ASP A 279 -22.68 12.08 5.64
CA ASP A 279 -22.12 12.26 6.98
C ASP A 279 -21.34 11.02 7.48
N ASP A 280 -20.62 10.34 6.58
CA ASP A 280 -19.69 9.26 6.92
C ASP A 280 -18.23 9.74 6.73
N PRO A 281 -17.67 10.51 7.69
CA PRO A 281 -16.32 11.04 7.57
C PRO A 281 -15.29 9.90 7.68
N PRO A 282 -14.20 9.95 6.92
CA PRO A 282 -13.10 9.01 7.12
C PRO A 282 -12.37 9.30 8.45
N LEU A 283 -11.76 8.27 9.02
CA LEU A 283 -10.78 8.46 10.09
C LEU A 283 -9.53 9.13 9.50
N VAL A 284 -9.25 10.36 9.89
CA VAL A 284 -8.13 11.15 9.36
C VAL A 284 -6.93 11.04 10.29
N PHE A 285 -5.80 10.55 9.74
CA PHE A 285 -4.51 10.56 10.40
C PHE A 285 -3.59 11.49 9.65
N ARG A 286 -3.13 12.52 10.34
CA ARG A 286 -2.28 13.54 9.76
C ARG A 286 -1.22 14.00 10.75
N ARG A 287 0.03 13.89 10.35
CA ARG A 287 1.19 14.34 11.14
C ARG A 287 2.19 15.05 10.27
N LEU A 288 2.82 16.04 10.85
CA LEU A 288 3.99 16.68 10.28
C LEU A 288 5.25 16.06 10.90
N ARG A 289 6.37 16.16 10.22
CA ARG A 289 7.64 15.67 10.74
C ARG A 289 8.07 16.31 12.06
N GLN A 290 7.72 17.57 12.26
CA GLN A 290 8.00 18.27 13.50
C GLN A 290 7.26 17.68 14.71
N ASP A 291 6.12 17.01 14.48
CA ASP A 291 5.29 16.39 15.52
C ASP A 291 5.84 15.02 15.90
N VAL A 292 6.64 14.41 15.01
CA VAL A 292 7.25 13.10 15.21
C VAL A 292 8.67 13.26 15.74
N ARG A 293 8.88 12.90 17.00
CA ARG A 293 10.22 12.93 17.64
C ARG A 293 11.18 11.96 16.93
N GLY A 294 12.26 12.48 16.35
CA GLY A 294 13.40 11.68 15.93
C GLY A 294 13.82 11.87 14.48
N GLY A 295 14.97 12.48 14.30
CA GLY A 295 15.70 12.60 13.04
C GLY A 295 16.50 13.91 12.98
N PRO A 296 17.60 13.93 12.21
CA PRO A 296 18.50 15.10 12.13
C PRO A 296 17.89 16.31 11.40
N GLY A 297 16.63 16.20 10.96
CA GLY A 297 15.90 17.27 10.29
C GLY A 297 16.36 17.53 8.84
N ARG A 298 15.66 18.45 8.18
CA ARG A 298 15.93 18.92 6.79
C ARG A 298 16.42 20.38 6.81
N ARG A 299 17.36 20.70 5.94
CA ARG A 299 17.75 22.07 5.64
C ARG A 299 17.53 22.36 4.16
N THR A 300 16.73 23.36 3.87
CA THR A 300 16.44 23.83 2.50
C THR A 300 17.36 24.99 2.16
N HIS A 301 17.95 24.95 0.99
CA HIS A 301 18.84 25.98 0.45
C HIS A 301 18.28 26.49 -0.87
N LEU A 302 18.14 27.80 -0.99
CA LEU A 302 17.77 28.46 -2.25
C LEU A 302 19.03 29.05 -2.85
N LEU A 303 19.41 28.63 -4.04
CA LEU A 303 20.53 29.16 -4.79
C LEU A 303 20.03 30.00 -5.97
N GLY A 304 20.13 31.31 -5.83
CA GLY A 304 19.81 32.25 -6.92
C GLY A 304 20.91 32.26 -7.97
N ILE A 305 20.61 31.84 -9.18
CA ILE A 305 21.52 31.72 -10.31
C ILE A 305 21.26 32.93 -11.27
N ARG A 306 22.29 33.68 -11.59
CA ARG A 306 22.18 34.76 -12.60
C ARG A 306 22.34 34.13 -13.99
N PRO A 307 21.38 34.37 -14.91
CA PRO A 307 21.54 33.95 -16.31
C PRO A 307 22.75 34.56 -16.95
N SER A 308 23.44 33.82 -17.82
CA SER A 308 24.50 34.30 -18.67
C SER A 308 23.93 35.27 -19.73
N ALA A 309 24.79 36.10 -20.38
CA ALA A 309 24.36 36.97 -21.46
C ALA A 309 23.73 36.18 -22.65
N ALA A 310 24.16 34.93 -22.87
CA ALA A 310 23.56 34.06 -23.88
C ALA A 310 22.14 33.61 -23.48
N GLU A 311 21.95 33.23 -22.21
CA GLU A 311 20.64 32.86 -21.69
C GLU A 311 19.69 34.07 -21.67
N GLN A 312 20.18 35.29 -21.39
CA GLN A 312 19.34 36.47 -21.45
C GLN A 312 18.82 36.72 -22.88
N ARG A 313 19.69 36.63 -23.90
CA ARG A 313 19.26 36.69 -25.32
C ARG A 313 18.25 35.61 -25.68
N MET A 314 18.39 34.40 -25.15
CA MET A 314 17.43 33.32 -25.32
C MET A 314 16.06 33.70 -24.72
N PHE A 315 16.02 34.24 -23.49
CA PHE A 315 14.77 34.67 -22.85
C PHE A 315 14.13 35.84 -23.64
N GLU A 316 14.91 36.81 -24.16
CA GLU A 316 14.39 37.87 -25.00
C GLU A 316 13.82 37.36 -26.33
N ALA A 317 14.45 36.35 -26.94
CA ALA A 317 13.93 35.72 -28.17
C ALA A 317 12.64 34.92 -27.88
N LEU A 318 12.56 34.25 -26.75
CA LEU A 318 11.36 33.56 -26.29
C LEU A 318 10.21 34.54 -26.06
N ALA A 319 10.48 35.66 -25.35
CA ALA A 319 9.48 36.71 -25.10
C ALA A 319 8.90 37.25 -26.40
N ARG A 320 9.75 37.52 -27.41
CA ARG A 320 9.30 37.99 -28.73
C ARG A 320 8.37 37.02 -29.43
N TYR A 321 8.66 35.71 -29.35
CA TYR A 321 7.76 34.67 -29.88
C TYR A 321 6.43 34.66 -29.11
N GLN A 322 6.50 34.70 -27.79
CA GLN A 322 5.30 34.64 -26.92
C GLN A 322 4.41 35.87 -27.15
N ASP A 323 4.99 37.07 -27.32
CA ASP A 323 4.22 38.27 -27.59
C ASP A 323 3.51 38.21 -28.95
N ALA A 324 4.17 37.68 -29.97
CA ALA A 324 3.52 37.42 -31.26
C ALA A 324 2.33 36.47 -31.13
N VAL A 325 2.48 35.38 -30.38
CA VAL A 325 1.38 34.43 -30.13
C VAL A 325 0.25 35.07 -29.31
N ARG A 326 0.55 35.84 -28.27
CA ARG A 326 -0.46 36.53 -27.45
C ARG A 326 -1.30 37.51 -28.24
N LEU A 327 -0.68 38.20 -29.20
CA LEU A 327 -1.38 39.13 -30.10
C LEU A 327 -2.40 38.41 -31.00
N GLU A 328 -2.06 37.26 -31.52
CA GLU A 328 -2.96 36.46 -32.38
C GLU A 328 -3.95 35.59 -31.58
N GLN A 329 -3.53 35.10 -30.43
CA GLN A 329 -4.27 34.06 -29.65
C GLN A 329 -4.24 34.41 -28.15
N PRO A 330 -5.04 35.34 -27.62
CA PRO A 330 -5.00 35.79 -26.22
C PRO A 330 -5.27 34.67 -25.20
N GLY A 331 -5.90 33.56 -25.59
CA GLY A 331 -6.25 32.45 -24.70
C GLY A 331 -5.13 31.43 -24.44
N GLN A 332 -3.95 31.57 -25.05
CA GLN A 332 -2.88 30.52 -25.02
C GLN A 332 -1.87 30.67 -23.85
N ALA A 333 -2.22 31.37 -22.80
CA ALA A 333 -1.30 31.61 -21.67
C ALA A 333 -0.74 30.33 -21.05
N LEU A 334 -1.56 29.28 -20.95
CA LEU A 334 -1.13 27.99 -20.41
C LEU A 334 -0.12 27.28 -21.32
N ALA A 335 -0.36 27.29 -22.63
CA ALA A 335 0.53 26.67 -23.61
C ALA A 335 1.89 27.40 -23.66
N LEU A 336 1.89 28.74 -23.59
CA LEU A 336 3.13 29.54 -23.52
C LEU A 336 3.93 29.25 -22.26
N SER A 337 3.28 28.98 -21.13
CA SER A 337 3.94 28.63 -19.88
C SER A 337 4.77 27.32 -19.95
N VAL A 338 4.44 26.42 -20.88
CA VAL A 338 5.23 25.19 -21.11
C VAL A 338 6.60 25.54 -21.70
N LEU A 339 6.68 26.54 -22.60
CA LEU A 339 7.95 27.00 -23.15
C LEU A 339 8.81 27.70 -22.11
N ASP A 340 8.18 28.51 -21.24
CA ASP A 340 8.90 29.14 -20.11
C ASP A 340 9.53 28.07 -19.21
N LYS A 341 8.76 27.03 -18.86
CA LYS A 341 9.27 25.93 -18.04
C LYS A 341 10.48 25.23 -18.68
N ARG A 342 10.42 24.97 -19.99
CA ARG A 342 11.53 24.37 -20.70
C ARG A 342 12.76 25.27 -20.67
N ALA A 343 12.59 26.57 -20.90
CA ALA A 343 13.66 27.55 -20.81
C ALA A 343 14.26 27.64 -19.40
N PHE A 344 13.44 27.51 -18.34
CA PHE A 344 13.92 27.51 -16.96
C PHE A 344 14.62 26.21 -16.57
N SER A 345 14.27 25.09 -17.20
CA SER A 345 14.92 23.83 -16.99
C SER A 345 16.33 23.82 -17.65
N SER A 346 16.41 23.96 -18.96
CA SER A 346 17.67 24.10 -19.68
C SER A 346 17.48 24.75 -21.06
N ALA A 347 18.50 25.50 -21.51
CA ALA A 347 18.53 26.04 -22.85
C ALA A 347 18.56 24.92 -23.92
N TRP A 348 19.19 23.81 -23.61
CA TRP A 348 19.20 22.61 -24.44
C TRP A 348 17.79 22.04 -24.65
N SER A 349 16.99 21.92 -23.61
CA SER A 349 15.62 21.40 -23.70
C SER A 349 14.72 22.32 -24.55
N LEU A 350 14.87 23.63 -24.41
CA LEU A 350 14.16 24.60 -25.24
C LEU A 350 14.60 24.48 -26.71
N ALA A 351 15.90 24.44 -26.97
CA ALA A 351 16.43 24.30 -28.34
C ALA A 351 15.91 23.02 -29.01
N ALA A 352 15.92 21.89 -28.32
CA ALA A 352 15.39 20.61 -28.82
C ALA A 352 13.91 20.68 -29.18
N SER A 353 13.10 21.39 -28.37
CA SER A 353 11.67 21.55 -28.63
C SER A 353 11.40 22.47 -29.84
N VAL A 354 12.16 23.56 -29.95
CA VAL A 354 12.04 24.48 -31.07
C VAL A 354 12.51 23.83 -32.38
N ASP A 355 13.59 23.03 -32.36
CA ASP A 355 14.07 22.28 -33.52
C ASP A 355 13.00 21.30 -34.04
N ARG A 356 12.37 20.54 -33.16
CA ARG A 356 11.26 19.64 -33.53
C ARG A 356 10.10 20.40 -34.18
N ARG A 357 9.75 21.56 -33.66
CA ARG A 357 8.69 22.40 -34.25
C ARG A 357 9.10 22.95 -35.62
N LEU A 358 10.33 23.38 -35.79
CA LEU A 358 10.85 23.85 -37.08
C LEU A 358 10.82 22.76 -38.13
N ARG A 359 11.28 21.54 -37.82
CA ARG A 359 11.19 20.40 -38.72
C ARG A 359 9.75 20.06 -39.11
N HIS A 360 8.83 20.11 -38.17
CA HIS A 360 7.41 19.92 -38.45
C HIS A 360 6.86 20.99 -39.42
N LEU A 361 7.26 22.25 -39.26
CA LEU A 361 6.90 23.35 -40.18
C LEU A 361 7.49 23.16 -41.58
N GLU A 362 8.63 22.48 -41.69
CA GLU A 362 9.32 22.15 -42.94
C GLU A 362 8.72 20.94 -43.65
N GLY A 363 7.75 20.26 -43.03
CA GLY A 363 7.15 19.06 -43.60
C GLY A 363 8.08 17.84 -43.59
N ILE A 364 9.17 17.91 -42.84
CA ILE A 364 10.06 16.77 -42.60
C ILE A 364 9.31 15.88 -41.60
N GLU A 365 8.75 14.78 -42.08
CA GLU A 365 8.26 13.72 -41.19
C GLU A 365 9.45 13.31 -40.33
N LEU A 366 9.34 13.55 -39.03
CA LEU A 366 10.28 12.99 -38.08
C LEU A 366 10.13 11.47 -38.20
N ASP A 367 11.12 10.80 -38.80
CA ASP A 367 11.32 9.39 -38.58
C ASP A 367 11.27 9.20 -37.05
N VAL A 368 10.23 8.51 -36.59
CA VAL A 368 10.02 8.17 -35.17
C VAL A 368 11.06 7.10 -34.82
N ALA A 369 12.36 7.47 -35.02
CA ALA A 369 13.51 6.64 -34.70
C ALA A 369 13.87 6.64 -33.23
N ASP A 370 12.99 7.17 -32.36
CA ASP A 370 13.06 6.99 -30.93
C ASP A 370 11.97 5.98 -30.52
N GLY A 371 12.26 4.69 -30.68
CA GLY A 371 11.70 3.54 -29.95
C GLY A 371 10.19 3.51 -29.62
N ARG A 372 9.39 4.43 -30.08
CA ARG A 372 7.94 4.32 -30.15
C ARG A 372 7.59 3.56 -31.43
N GLN A 373 7.94 2.27 -31.46
CA GLN A 373 7.15 1.34 -32.22
C GLN A 373 5.71 1.70 -31.92
N LEU A 374 4.92 2.05 -32.93
CA LEU A 374 3.45 2.09 -32.87
C LEU A 374 3.00 0.66 -32.53
N HIS A 375 3.21 0.27 -31.28
CA HIS A 375 2.57 -0.91 -30.77
C HIS A 375 1.08 -0.65 -30.87
N LEU A 376 0.38 -1.52 -31.59
CA LEU A 376 -1.08 -1.57 -31.55
C LEU A 376 -1.52 -1.39 -30.09
N PRO A 377 -2.63 -0.68 -29.79
CA PRO A 377 -3.08 -0.38 -28.43
C PRO A 377 -3.15 -1.59 -27.48
N PHE A 378 -3.04 -2.80 -28.06
CA PHE A 378 -3.06 -4.08 -27.37
C PHE A 378 -1.67 -4.64 -26.98
N GLU A 379 -0.56 -4.07 -27.45
CA GLU A 379 0.79 -4.60 -27.23
C GLU A 379 1.62 -3.82 -26.22
N THR A 380 1.31 -2.55 -26.00
CA THR A 380 1.92 -1.78 -24.91
C THR A 380 1.16 -2.04 -23.62
N ASP A 381 1.86 -2.41 -22.57
CA ASP A 381 1.31 -2.54 -21.21
C ASP A 381 0.70 -1.23 -20.68
N GLY A 382 0.65 -0.15 -21.46
CA GLY A 382 0.09 1.14 -21.04
C GLY A 382 0.64 1.67 -19.71
N GLU A 383 1.75 1.10 -19.29
CA GLU A 383 2.35 1.21 -17.98
C GLU A 383 3.60 2.07 -17.99
N THR A 384 3.94 2.62 -19.16
CA THR A 384 4.99 3.63 -19.24
C THR A 384 4.47 4.88 -18.56
N CYS A 385 5.21 5.37 -17.57
CA CYS A 385 4.96 6.67 -16.92
C CYS A 385 5.11 7.86 -17.90
N ALA A 386 4.98 7.61 -19.20
CA ALA A 386 5.15 8.60 -20.27
C ALA A 386 4.11 9.72 -20.22
N ASP A 387 2.94 9.47 -19.61
CA ASP A 387 1.87 10.47 -19.51
C ASP A 387 2.17 11.62 -18.51
N ASP A 388 3.24 11.50 -17.71
CA ASP A 388 3.63 12.56 -16.75
C ASP A 388 4.64 13.56 -17.32
N GLU A 389 5.20 13.31 -18.51
CA GLU A 389 6.07 14.30 -19.15
C GLU A 389 5.22 15.33 -19.92
N PRO A 390 5.45 16.63 -19.69
CA PRO A 390 4.75 17.68 -20.45
C PRO A 390 4.97 17.50 -21.95
N PRO A 391 3.97 17.79 -22.80
CA PRO A 391 4.09 17.64 -24.24
C PRO A 391 5.30 18.40 -24.76
N GLU A 392 6.01 17.84 -25.71
CA GLU A 392 7.25 18.43 -26.28
C GLU A 392 6.99 19.80 -26.91
N TRP A 393 5.84 19.96 -27.55
CA TRP A 393 5.33 21.22 -28.05
C TRP A 393 3.80 21.26 -27.85
N PRO A 394 3.22 22.38 -27.34
CA PRO A 394 1.79 22.48 -27.19
C PRO A 394 1.08 22.43 -28.56
N ALA A 395 0.14 21.49 -28.74
CA ALA A 395 -0.51 21.22 -30.02
C ALA A 395 -1.19 22.44 -30.64
N ASN A 396 -1.69 23.38 -29.81
CA ASN A 396 -2.43 24.56 -30.24
C ASN A 396 -1.56 25.80 -30.38
N LEU A 397 -0.24 25.69 -30.23
CA LEU A 397 0.67 26.82 -30.24
C LEU A 397 1.28 26.99 -31.64
N ALA A 398 0.68 27.87 -32.45
CA ALA A 398 1.13 28.21 -33.81
C ALA A 398 0.74 29.66 -34.15
N LEU A 399 1.50 30.30 -35.04
CA LEU A 399 1.10 31.55 -35.65
C LEU A 399 0.36 31.30 -36.98
N ALA A 400 -0.56 32.16 -37.34
CA ALA A 400 -1.27 32.07 -38.63
C ALA A 400 -0.31 32.19 -39.83
N ASP A 401 0.67 33.12 -39.73
CA ASP A 401 1.75 33.24 -40.73
C ASP A 401 2.91 32.30 -40.40
N ARG A 402 2.96 31.18 -41.11
CA ARG A 402 4.04 30.18 -40.99
C ARG A 402 5.43 30.75 -41.26
N THR A 403 5.56 31.74 -42.12
CA THR A 403 6.85 32.37 -42.44
C THR A 403 7.35 33.23 -41.27
N ALA A 404 6.45 33.99 -40.67
CA ALA A 404 6.74 34.74 -39.46
C ALA A 404 7.08 33.80 -38.28
N GLU A 405 6.29 32.72 -38.08
CA GLU A 405 6.56 31.71 -37.07
C GLU A 405 7.96 31.10 -37.27
N LYS A 406 8.27 30.63 -38.47
CA LYS A 406 9.58 30.02 -38.80
C LYS A 406 10.74 30.99 -38.50
N ARG A 407 10.60 32.26 -38.85
CA ARG A 407 11.64 33.28 -38.61
C ARG A 407 11.88 33.50 -37.11
N LEU A 408 10.79 33.63 -36.31
CA LEU A 408 10.91 33.81 -34.86
C LEU A 408 11.49 32.61 -34.18
N LEU A 409 11.04 31.40 -34.57
CA LEU A 409 11.54 30.15 -34.02
C LEU A 409 12.99 29.89 -34.40
N THR A 410 13.41 30.21 -35.63
CA THR A 410 14.83 30.11 -36.03
C THR A 410 15.71 31.02 -35.17
N GLY A 411 15.28 32.27 -34.90
CA GLY A 411 15.98 33.16 -34.01
C GLY A 411 16.06 32.62 -32.57
N LEU A 412 14.97 32.06 -32.06
CA LEU A 412 14.91 31.44 -30.74
C LEU A 412 15.81 30.18 -30.68
N TYR A 413 15.80 29.33 -31.71
CA TYR A 413 16.67 28.17 -31.80
C TYR A 413 18.15 28.54 -31.69
N HIS A 414 18.59 29.50 -32.50
CA HIS A 414 20.00 29.94 -32.47
C HIS A 414 20.38 30.50 -31.09
N ALA A 415 19.54 31.32 -30.48
CA ALA A 415 19.78 31.87 -29.16
C ALA A 415 19.85 30.80 -28.09
N ALA A 416 18.91 29.83 -28.10
CA ALA A 416 18.87 28.71 -27.17
C ALA A 416 20.06 27.75 -27.38
N HIS A 417 20.41 27.44 -28.63
CA HIS A 417 21.58 26.60 -28.96
C HIS A 417 22.90 27.26 -28.52
N GLN A 418 23.04 28.56 -28.70
CA GLN A 418 24.20 29.31 -28.19
C GLN A 418 24.27 29.28 -26.66
N ALA A 419 23.14 29.41 -25.98
CA ALA A 419 23.04 29.37 -24.52
C ALA A 419 23.36 27.97 -23.95
N SER A 420 22.98 26.92 -24.66
CA SER A 420 23.19 25.52 -24.21
C SER A 420 24.68 25.11 -24.08
N GLY A 421 25.60 25.82 -24.77
CA GLY A 421 27.02 25.55 -24.64
C GLY A 421 27.61 25.94 -23.26
N ASN A 422 26.98 26.84 -22.51
CA ASN A 422 27.45 27.28 -21.18
C ASN A 422 26.28 27.74 -20.28
N GLU A 423 25.47 26.79 -19.86
CA GLU A 423 24.31 27.09 -19.01
C GLU A 423 24.72 27.39 -17.57
N SER A 424 24.21 28.48 -17.02
CA SER A 424 24.54 28.99 -15.69
C SER A 424 24.15 27.99 -14.57
N LYS A 425 22.99 27.34 -14.70
CA LYS A 425 22.52 26.32 -13.75
C LYS A 425 23.37 25.05 -13.78
N VAL A 426 23.76 24.56 -14.98
CA VAL A 426 24.62 23.39 -15.15
C VAL A 426 26.00 23.65 -14.53
N GLN A 427 26.58 24.83 -14.77
CA GLN A 427 27.86 25.24 -14.17
C GLN A 427 27.77 25.35 -12.64
N ALA A 428 26.67 25.86 -12.12
CA ALA A 428 26.41 25.93 -10.67
C ALA A 428 26.25 24.53 -10.07
N LEU A 429 25.57 23.61 -10.75
CA LEU A 429 25.42 22.21 -10.35
C LEU A 429 26.79 21.51 -10.27
N ILE A 430 27.61 21.61 -11.30
CA ILE A 430 28.96 21.03 -11.34
C ILE A 430 29.81 21.55 -10.17
N ARG A 431 29.79 22.87 -9.92
CA ARG A 431 30.53 23.47 -8.78
C ARG A 431 30.00 22.95 -7.43
N LEU A 432 28.67 22.83 -7.28
CA LEU A 432 28.04 22.32 -6.06
C LEU A 432 28.47 20.88 -5.78
N LEU A 433 28.34 19.99 -6.79
CA LEU A 433 28.68 18.56 -6.67
C LEU A 433 30.17 18.37 -6.35
N ARG A 434 31.08 19.11 -7.00
CA ARG A 434 32.53 19.10 -6.72
C ARG A 434 32.85 19.55 -5.28
N ARG A 435 32.09 20.52 -4.75
CA ARG A 435 32.28 20.98 -3.35
C ARG A 435 31.70 20.02 -2.33
N ALA A 436 30.52 19.48 -2.59
CA ALA A 436 29.81 18.61 -1.65
C ALA A 436 30.56 17.29 -1.42
N ARG A 437 31.18 16.73 -2.45
CA ARG A 437 31.88 15.42 -2.43
C ARG A 437 31.07 14.32 -1.80
N GLU A 438 29.75 14.40 -1.94
CA GLU A 438 28.78 13.43 -1.42
C GLU A 438 27.87 12.94 -2.56
N PRO A 439 27.29 11.73 -2.44
CA PRO A 439 26.28 11.27 -3.37
C PRO A 439 25.11 12.26 -3.46
N GLY A 440 24.72 12.60 -4.70
CA GLY A 440 23.67 13.56 -4.98
C GLY A 440 22.60 13.01 -5.89
N LEU A 441 21.34 13.40 -5.61
CA LEU A 441 20.18 13.10 -6.44
C LEU A 441 19.72 14.43 -7.08
N VAL A 442 19.78 14.50 -8.41
CA VAL A 442 19.40 15.69 -9.18
C VAL A 442 18.07 15.45 -9.86
N PHE A 443 17.13 16.34 -9.66
CA PHE A 443 15.81 16.28 -10.27
C PHE A 443 15.60 17.35 -11.34
N THR A 444 14.95 16.92 -12.43
CA THR A 444 14.44 17.79 -13.49
C THR A 444 13.09 17.27 -14.00
N GLU A 445 12.24 18.14 -14.56
CA GLU A 445 10.95 17.71 -15.15
C GLU A 445 11.13 17.07 -16.53
N TYR A 446 12.20 17.41 -17.26
CA TYR A 446 12.35 17.06 -18.68
C TYR A 446 13.42 16.01 -18.94
N ARG A 447 13.06 15.01 -19.74
CA ARG A 447 13.99 13.97 -20.20
C ARG A 447 15.17 14.55 -20.97
N ASP A 448 14.89 15.52 -21.87
CA ASP A 448 15.94 16.18 -22.66
C ASP A 448 17.00 16.83 -21.75
N THR A 449 16.54 17.53 -20.69
CA THR A 449 17.43 18.13 -19.67
C THR A 449 18.19 17.06 -18.91
N ALA A 450 17.52 15.95 -18.53
CA ALA A 450 18.18 14.87 -17.79
C ALA A 450 19.31 14.21 -18.60
N MET A 451 19.07 13.96 -19.89
CA MET A 451 20.07 13.39 -20.80
C MET A 451 21.25 14.36 -21.03
N HIS A 452 20.95 15.66 -21.21
CA HIS A 452 21.96 16.69 -21.34
C HIS A 452 22.83 16.81 -20.08
N LEU A 453 22.21 16.80 -18.88
CA LEU A 453 22.95 16.79 -17.62
C LEU A 453 23.85 15.57 -17.48
N SER A 454 23.38 14.40 -17.89
CA SER A 454 24.21 13.18 -17.89
C SER A 454 25.50 13.38 -18.69
N GLN A 455 25.40 13.93 -19.90
CA GLN A 455 26.56 14.20 -20.75
C GLN A 455 27.49 15.24 -20.09
N CYS A 456 26.96 16.33 -19.55
CA CYS A 456 27.73 17.38 -18.85
C CYS A 456 28.42 16.87 -17.58
N LEU A 457 27.88 15.83 -16.94
CA LEU A 457 28.42 15.21 -15.71
C LEU A 457 29.27 13.95 -15.99
N GLY A 458 29.65 13.67 -17.25
CA GLY A 458 30.54 12.59 -17.63
C GLY A 458 29.87 11.21 -17.71
N GLY A 459 28.61 11.15 -18.17
CA GLY A 459 27.86 9.90 -18.37
C GLY A 459 27.16 9.39 -17.12
N THR A 460 26.76 10.28 -16.23
CA THR A 460 26.02 9.95 -15.01
C THR A 460 24.71 9.21 -15.33
N PRO A 461 24.32 8.16 -14.58
CA PRO A 461 23.10 7.41 -14.81
C PRO A 461 21.85 8.31 -14.72
N VAL A 462 20.91 8.05 -15.65
CA VAL A 462 19.65 8.80 -15.77
C VAL A 462 18.47 7.88 -15.54
N LEU A 463 17.53 8.35 -14.74
CA LEU A 463 16.31 7.64 -14.44
C LEU A 463 15.10 8.43 -14.95
N HIS A 464 14.41 7.90 -15.97
CA HIS A 464 13.25 8.54 -16.58
C HIS A 464 12.09 7.56 -16.81
N GLY A 465 10.89 8.06 -17.10
CA GLY A 465 9.68 7.24 -17.22
C GLY A 465 9.68 6.25 -18.37
N GLY A 466 10.48 6.49 -19.42
CA GLY A 466 10.58 5.59 -20.58
C GLY A 466 11.54 4.40 -20.42
N LEU A 467 12.16 4.21 -19.25
CA LEU A 467 13.00 3.04 -18.99
C LEU A 467 12.15 1.80 -18.71
N ASP A 468 12.54 0.67 -19.29
CA ASP A 468 11.97 -0.61 -18.91
C ASP A 468 12.36 -1.00 -17.46
N ARG A 469 11.71 -2.03 -16.94
CA ARG A 469 11.89 -2.47 -15.55
C ARG A 469 13.31 -2.95 -15.24
N ALA A 470 13.99 -3.58 -16.21
CA ALA A 470 15.35 -4.11 -16.04
C ALA A 470 16.38 -2.97 -16.05
N ALA A 471 16.28 -2.06 -17.02
CA ALA A 471 17.13 -0.88 -17.14
C ALA A 471 16.96 0.05 -15.90
N ARG A 472 15.72 0.25 -15.45
CA ARG A 472 15.42 1.03 -14.23
C ARG A 472 16.12 0.42 -13.00
N ARG A 473 16.05 -0.90 -12.83
CA ARG A 473 16.72 -1.60 -11.73
C ARG A 473 18.23 -1.45 -11.79
N SER A 474 18.82 -1.63 -12.98
CA SER A 474 20.26 -1.48 -13.19
C SER A 474 20.77 -0.09 -12.81
N VAL A 475 20.07 0.98 -13.26
CA VAL A 475 20.41 2.38 -12.95
C VAL A 475 20.36 2.64 -11.44
N VAL A 476 19.32 2.15 -10.75
CA VAL A 476 19.18 2.31 -9.29
C VAL A 476 20.27 1.53 -8.56
N GLU A 477 20.59 0.33 -9.00
CA GLU A 477 21.65 -0.50 -8.41
C GLU A 477 23.03 0.16 -8.58
N GLU A 478 23.35 0.69 -9.75
CA GLU A 478 24.59 1.41 -10.00
C GLU A 478 24.80 2.57 -9.00
N PHE A 479 23.76 3.36 -8.75
CA PHE A 479 23.82 4.44 -7.77
C PHE A 479 23.92 3.92 -6.33
N THR A 480 23.13 2.92 -5.95
CA THR A 480 23.05 2.42 -4.57
C THR A 480 24.30 1.67 -4.15
N THR A 481 24.96 0.92 -5.06
CA THR A 481 26.24 0.23 -4.80
C THR A 481 27.42 1.18 -4.71
N GLY A 482 27.29 2.42 -5.19
CA GLY A 482 28.32 3.44 -5.13
C GLY A 482 29.16 3.59 -6.38
N ASN A 483 28.84 2.89 -7.47
CA ASN A 483 29.53 2.99 -8.74
C ASN A 483 29.32 4.36 -9.41
N ALA A 484 28.16 5.00 -9.14
CA ALA A 484 27.89 6.36 -9.54
C ALA A 484 27.72 7.29 -8.34
N PRO A 485 28.41 8.45 -8.31
CA PRO A 485 28.25 9.43 -7.22
C PRO A 485 27.00 10.31 -7.36
N VAL A 486 26.45 10.42 -8.56
CA VAL A 486 25.29 11.24 -8.86
C VAL A 486 24.26 10.42 -9.63
N LEU A 487 22.99 10.65 -9.36
CA LEU A 487 21.87 10.11 -10.12
C LEU A 487 21.02 11.30 -10.59
N VAL A 488 20.74 11.38 -11.89
CA VAL A 488 19.79 12.33 -12.45
C VAL A 488 18.45 11.63 -12.64
N ALA A 489 17.36 12.25 -12.20
CA ALA A 489 16.04 11.64 -12.28
C ALA A 489 14.98 12.65 -12.77
N THR A 490 14.08 12.19 -13.65
CA THR A 490 12.83 12.92 -13.92
C THR A 490 11.81 12.63 -12.83
N ASP A 491 10.73 13.42 -12.73
CA ASP A 491 9.67 13.17 -11.76
C ASP A 491 9.07 11.78 -11.92
N ALA A 492 8.75 11.37 -13.15
CA ALA A 492 8.24 10.05 -13.47
C ALA A 492 9.26 8.94 -13.14
N GLY A 493 10.50 9.12 -13.52
CA GLY A 493 11.59 8.19 -13.19
C GLY A 493 11.86 8.10 -11.70
N GLY A 494 11.73 9.21 -10.98
CA GLY A 494 11.97 9.29 -9.54
C GLY A 494 10.89 8.65 -8.67
N GLN A 495 9.74 8.28 -9.21
CA GLN A 495 8.67 7.65 -8.44
C GLN A 495 9.12 6.34 -7.77
N GLY A 496 8.75 6.13 -6.52
CA GLY A 496 9.04 4.89 -5.80
C GLY A 496 10.47 4.70 -5.32
N LEU A 497 11.40 5.60 -5.60
CA LEU A 497 12.78 5.49 -5.14
C LEU A 497 12.89 5.60 -3.61
N ASN A 498 13.78 4.79 -3.05
CA ASN A 498 14.11 4.81 -1.63
C ASN A 498 15.63 4.89 -1.48
N LEU A 499 16.17 6.11 -1.49
CA LEU A 499 17.62 6.37 -1.56
C LEU A 499 18.20 6.96 -0.28
N HIS A 500 17.41 7.05 0.81
CA HIS A 500 17.79 7.68 2.06
C HIS A 500 19.04 7.08 2.73
N ARG A 501 19.32 5.79 2.50
CA ARG A 501 20.52 5.13 3.03
C ARG A 501 21.79 5.56 2.32
N ARG A 502 21.71 5.85 1.01
CA ARG A 502 22.85 6.21 0.18
C ARG A 502 23.08 7.71 0.13
N CYS A 503 22.02 8.49 0.03
CA CYS A 503 22.08 9.91 -0.31
C CYS A 503 21.28 10.75 0.69
N ARG A 504 21.78 11.94 1.01
CA ARG A 504 21.09 12.98 1.80
C ARG A 504 20.96 14.30 1.07
N LEU A 505 21.55 14.43 -0.13
CA LEU A 505 21.55 15.64 -0.95
C LEU A 505 20.56 15.47 -2.09
N ALA A 506 19.49 16.27 -2.07
CA ALA A 506 18.51 16.38 -3.16
C ALA A 506 18.65 17.78 -3.81
N ILE A 507 18.85 17.81 -5.12
CA ILE A 507 19.05 19.04 -5.88
C ILE A 507 17.93 19.13 -6.90
N ASN A 508 17.19 20.25 -6.90
CA ASN A 508 16.17 20.54 -7.89
C ASN A 508 16.75 21.58 -8.86
N LEU A 509 16.92 21.20 -10.11
CA LEU A 509 17.47 22.09 -11.15
C LEU A 509 16.51 23.23 -11.49
N GLU A 510 15.21 22.92 -11.47
CA GLU A 510 14.11 23.87 -11.57
C GLU A 510 13.03 23.56 -10.53
N LEU A 511 12.22 24.57 -10.20
CA LEU A 511 11.09 24.42 -9.30
C LEU A 511 9.87 23.86 -10.04
N PRO A 512 9.27 22.76 -9.58
CA PRO A 512 8.00 22.29 -10.13
C PRO A 512 6.87 23.27 -9.75
N TRP A 513 5.85 23.40 -10.58
CA TRP A 513 4.71 24.31 -10.30
C TRP A 513 3.79 23.76 -9.19
N ASN A 514 3.91 22.48 -8.91
CA ASN A 514 3.16 21.82 -7.86
C ASN A 514 4.05 21.58 -6.64
N PRO A 515 3.75 22.18 -5.47
CA PRO A 515 4.52 21.99 -4.25
C PRO A 515 4.61 20.53 -3.81
N ILE A 516 3.62 19.72 -4.17
CA ILE A 516 3.58 18.29 -3.89
C ILE A 516 4.78 17.58 -4.54
N ARG A 517 5.06 17.87 -5.80
CA ARG A 517 6.20 17.28 -6.52
C ARG A 517 7.52 17.60 -5.84
N LEU A 518 7.66 18.84 -5.35
CA LEU A 518 8.86 19.25 -4.62
C LEU A 518 9.07 18.41 -3.35
N GLU A 519 8.02 18.25 -2.55
CA GLU A 519 8.08 17.42 -1.34
C GLU A 519 8.29 15.93 -1.68
N GLN A 520 7.69 15.42 -2.75
CA GLN A 520 7.91 14.07 -3.23
C GLN A 520 9.36 13.83 -3.67
N ARG A 521 9.99 14.79 -4.38
CA ARG A 521 11.41 14.73 -4.77
C ARG A 521 12.32 14.66 -3.54
N VAL A 522 12.16 15.57 -2.61
CA VAL A 522 12.95 15.57 -1.37
C VAL A 522 12.69 14.33 -0.52
N GLY A 523 11.45 13.86 -0.48
CA GLY A 523 11.04 12.65 0.23
C GLY A 523 11.69 11.35 -0.27
N ARG A 524 12.43 11.36 -1.40
CA ARG A 524 13.22 10.21 -1.86
C ARG A 524 14.48 9.97 -1.00
N VAL A 525 14.99 11.02 -0.40
CA VAL A 525 16.16 10.98 0.51
C VAL A 525 15.80 11.31 1.95
N ASP A 526 14.70 12.03 2.14
CA ASP A 526 14.21 12.46 3.44
C ASP A 526 13.11 11.50 3.93
N ARG A 527 13.53 10.41 4.59
CA ARG A 527 12.67 9.35 5.11
C ARG A 527 13.09 8.90 6.50
N ILE A 528 12.19 8.20 7.17
CA ILE A 528 12.48 7.51 8.43
C ILE A 528 13.67 6.57 8.21
N GLY A 529 14.64 6.63 9.12
CA GLY A 529 15.88 5.87 9.02
C GLY A 529 17.03 6.61 8.33
N GLN A 530 16.83 7.86 7.90
CA GLN A 530 17.94 8.72 7.45
C GLN A 530 18.75 9.18 8.66
N PRO A 531 20.02 8.73 8.82
CA PRO A 531 20.81 9.05 10.02
C PRO A 531 21.42 10.45 9.99
N ARG A 532 21.43 11.11 8.83
CA ARG A 532 22.11 12.38 8.61
C ARG A 532 21.10 13.46 8.21
N ARG A 533 21.42 14.73 8.51
CA ARG A 533 20.60 15.87 8.07
C ARG A 533 20.51 15.92 6.55
N VAL A 534 19.28 16.01 6.04
CA VAL A 534 19.00 16.13 4.61
C VAL A 534 19.21 17.57 4.14
N HIS A 535 19.81 17.72 2.97
CA HIS A 535 19.99 19.01 2.31
C HIS A 535 19.15 19.00 1.02
N ALA A 536 18.12 19.84 0.96
CA ALA A 536 17.34 20.11 -0.24
C ALA A 536 17.85 21.44 -0.86
N VAL A 537 18.38 21.36 -2.07
CA VAL A 537 18.92 22.52 -2.78
C VAL A 537 18.02 22.85 -3.97
N HIS A 538 17.54 24.07 -4.04
CA HIS A 538 16.67 24.53 -5.12
C HIS A 538 17.39 25.63 -5.92
N PHE A 539 17.54 25.41 -7.22
CA PHE A 539 18.06 26.41 -8.11
C PHE A 539 16.92 27.31 -8.61
N VAL A 540 17.14 28.60 -8.60
CA VAL A 540 16.16 29.61 -9.04
C VAL A 540 16.90 30.65 -9.87
N GLY A 541 16.46 30.85 -11.11
CA GLY A 541 16.97 31.91 -11.97
C GLY A 541 16.63 33.27 -11.37
N ARG A 542 17.64 34.12 -11.15
CA ARG A 542 17.44 35.52 -10.75
C ARG A 542 17.02 36.33 -11.97
N ASP A 543 16.12 37.25 -11.75
CA ASP A 543 15.60 38.15 -12.79
C ASP A 543 14.93 37.40 -13.95
N THR A 544 14.34 36.23 -13.64
CA THR A 544 13.53 35.40 -14.53
C THR A 544 12.15 35.18 -13.93
N GLY A 545 11.18 34.65 -14.71
CA GLY A 545 9.84 34.29 -14.22
C GLY A 545 9.82 33.20 -13.14
N GLU A 546 10.95 32.55 -12.84
CA GLU A 546 11.02 31.54 -11.73
C GLU A 546 10.79 32.14 -10.35
N SER A 547 11.07 33.45 -10.16
CA SER A 547 10.78 34.17 -8.91
C SER A 547 9.28 34.21 -8.61
N GLU A 548 8.43 34.34 -9.63
CA GLU A 548 6.97 34.29 -9.50
C GLU A 548 6.48 32.90 -9.18
N ILE A 549 7.07 31.87 -9.84
CA ILE A 549 6.76 30.47 -9.56
C ILE A 549 7.04 30.17 -8.08
N ARG A 550 8.17 30.64 -7.57
CA ARG A 550 8.53 30.47 -6.15
C ARG A 550 7.49 31.14 -5.24
N SER A 551 7.14 32.37 -5.47
CA SER A 551 6.16 33.11 -4.65
C SER A 551 4.79 32.38 -4.63
N ARG A 552 4.35 31.90 -5.77
CA ARG A 552 3.11 31.09 -5.88
C ARG A 552 3.21 29.75 -5.14
N LEU A 553 4.37 29.08 -5.20
CA LEU A 553 4.61 27.85 -4.44
C LEU A 553 4.58 28.09 -2.92
N GLU A 554 5.23 29.16 -2.45
CA GLU A 554 5.23 29.55 -1.04
C GLU A 554 3.81 29.86 -0.56
N GLN A 555 3.02 30.62 -1.33
CA GLN A 555 1.62 30.92 -1.02
C GLN A 555 0.75 29.64 -0.97
N ARG A 556 0.83 28.77 -1.98
CA ARG A 556 0.09 27.50 -1.99
C ARG A 556 0.47 26.59 -0.84
N THR A 557 1.75 26.54 -0.50
CA THR A 557 2.23 25.76 0.64
C THR A 557 1.72 26.34 1.96
N ALA A 558 1.67 27.66 2.10
CA ALA A 558 1.11 28.33 3.28
C ALA A 558 -0.40 28.06 3.41
N ILE A 559 -1.16 28.20 2.32
CA ILE A 559 -2.59 27.87 2.28
C ILE A 559 -2.82 26.42 2.62
N ALA A 560 -2.07 25.48 2.03
CA ALA A 560 -2.18 24.06 2.35
C ALA A 560 -1.87 23.77 3.81
N ARG A 561 -0.92 24.46 4.42
CA ARG A 561 -0.62 24.33 5.85
C ARG A 561 -1.71 24.92 6.73
N SER A 562 -2.25 26.10 6.42
CA SER A 562 -3.27 26.78 7.22
C SER A 562 -4.64 26.09 7.15
N SER A 563 -5.06 25.64 5.97
CA SER A 563 -6.33 24.89 5.81
C SER A 563 -6.31 23.54 6.51
N LEU A 564 -5.15 23.09 6.89
CA LEU A 564 -4.94 21.83 7.56
C LEU A 564 -4.60 21.99 9.07
N ALA A 565 -4.67 23.22 9.58
CA ALA A 565 -4.18 23.55 10.93
C ALA A 565 -5.05 23.03 12.10
N ALA A 566 -6.22 22.45 11.84
CA ALA A 566 -7.04 21.86 12.89
C ALA A 566 -7.35 20.38 12.59
N PRO A 567 -6.42 19.44 12.84
CA PRO A 567 -6.85 18.06 12.99
C PRO A 567 -7.73 17.98 14.22
N GLY A 568 -8.91 17.35 14.08
CA GLY A 568 -9.65 16.88 15.24
C GLY A 568 -8.77 15.96 16.09
N PRO A 569 -9.16 15.66 17.35
CA PRO A 569 -8.38 14.76 18.19
C PRO A 569 -8.10 13.45 17.46
N ALA A 570 -6.87 12.95 17.58
CA ALA A 570 -6.50 11.68 16.96
C ALA A 570 -7.46 10.58 17.46
N PRO A 571 -7.97 9.72 16.56
CA PRO A 571 -8.89 8.64 16.95
C PRO A 571 -8.33 7.67 18.01
N VAL A 572 -7.00 7.62 18.14
CA VAL A 572 -6.26 6.81 19.12
C VAL A 572 -5.20 7.69 19.76
N ASP A 573 -5.13 7.69 21.08
CA ASP A 573 -4.21 8.50 21.85
C ASP A 573 -2.75 8.05 21.71
N ASP A 574 -1.82 8.99 21.87
CA ASP A 574 -0.39 8.71 21.76
C ASP A 574 0.10 7.77 22.86
N GLU A 575 -0.43 7.87 24.10
CA GLU A 575 -0.10 6.98 25.22
C GLU A 575 -0.48 5.53 24.92
N ASP A 576 -1.64 5.30 24.34
CA ASP A 576 -2.08 3.98 23.88
C ASP A 576 -1.12 3.40 22.83
N ALA A 577 -0.71 4.22 21.88
CA ALA A 577 0.21 3.82 20.82
C ALA A 577 1.64 3.54 21.34
N GLU A 578 2.14 4.31 22.32
CA GLU A 578 3.42 4.09 22.99
C GLU A 578 3.39 2.80 23.83
N SER A 579 2.30 2.56 24.54
CA SER A 579 2.06 1.33 25.30
C SER A 579 2.06 0.12 24.38
N GLU A 580 1.37 0.20 23.26
CA GLU A 580 1.30 -0.86 22.26
C GLU A 580 2.66 -1.11 21.60
N ALA A 581 3.41 -0.06 21.25
CA ALA A 581 4.77 -0.18 20.72
C ALA A 581 5.70 -0.91 21.70
N SER A 582 5.58 -0.57 22.99
CA SER A 582 6.36 -1.22 24.05
C SER A 582 6.00 -2.70 24.20
N ARG A 583 4.71 -3.04 24.15
CA ARG A 583 4.22 -4.42 24.15
C ARG A 583 4.75 -5.21 22.94
N LEU A 584 4.67 -4.63 21.75
CA LEU A 584 5.17 -5.23 20.51
C LEU A 584 6.67 -5.48 20.54
N ALA A 585 7.46 -4.55 21.07
CA ALA A 585 8.89 -4.72 21.24
C ALA A 585 9.24 -5.91 22.16
N ILE A 586 8.46 -6.10 23.23
CA ILE A 586 8.59 -7.26 24.13
C ILE A 586 8.18 -8.55 23.40
N ALA A 587 7.04 -8.56 22.74
CA ALA A 587 6.55 -9.72 21.99
C ALA A 587 7.55 -10.17 20.93
N ARG A 588 8.14 -9.23 20.18
CA ARG A 588 9.16 -9.50 19.17
C ARG A 588 10.43 -10.13 19.77
N ARG A 589 10.93 -9.62 20.88
CA ARG A 589 12.08 -10.22 21.59
C ARG A 589 11.78 -11.64 22.04
N LEU A 590 10.56 -11.90 22.50
CA LEU A 590 10.13 -13.21 22.92
C LEU A 590 10.01 -14.19 21.75
N ARG A 591 9.50 -13.74 20.60
CA ARG A 591 9.41 -14.55 19.35
C ARG A 591 10.78 -15.00 18.85
N ILE A 592 11.77 -14.12 18.79
CA ILE A 592 13.14 -14.47 18.34
C ILE A 592 13.73 -15.63 19.16
N HIS A 593 13.34 -15.76 20.43
CA HIS A 593 13.79 -16.79 21.35
C HIS A 593 12.76 -17.86 21.67
N GLY A 594 11.59 -17.81 21.01
CA GLY A 594 10.51 -18.78 21.14
C GLY A 594 10.80 -20.04 20.34
N ASP A 595 9.91 -21.01 20.47
CA ASP A 595 9.94 -22.29 19.76
C ASP A 595 8.49 -22.76 19.55
N ASP A 596 7.94 -22.53 18.35
CA ASP A 596 6.57 -22.88 18.00
C ASP A 596 6.36 -24.39 18.00
N ALA A 597 7.40 -25.17 17.63
CA ALA A 597 7.32 -26.63 17.73
C ALA A 597 7.23 -27.11 19.19
N ALA A 598 7.88 -26.40 20.12
CA ALA A 598 7.71 -26.67 21.54
C ALA A 598 6.31 -26.27 22.04
N LEU A 599 5.71 -25.23 21.47
CA LEU A 599 4.36 -24.78 21.77
C LEU A 599 3.32 -25.79 21.29
N THR A 600 3.39 -26.22 20.03
CA THR A 600 2.49 -27.22 19.44
C THR A 600 2.48 -28.53 20.24
N ALA A 601 3.61 -28.89 20.85
CA ALA A 601 3.69 -30.07 21.74
C ALA A 601 2.92 -29.88 23.06
N LEU A 602 2.57 -28.64 23.43
CA LEU A 602 1.77 -28.32 24.63
C LEU A 602 0.29 -28.11 24.31
N GLU A 603 -0.10 -28.02 23.03
CA GLU A 603 -1.46 -27.72 22.61
C GLU A 603 -2.43 -28.89 22.75
N GLY A 604 -3.66 -28.56 23.05
CA GLY A 604 -4.91 -29.32 22.86
C GLY A 604 -5.23 -30.38 23.94
N GLY A 605 -6.12 -30.11 24.89
CA GLY A 605 -6.79 -31.03 25.80
C GLY A 605 -7.73 -30.31 26.73
N PRO A 606 -8.62 -31.06 27.38
CA PRO A 606 -9.51 -30.46 28.34
C PRO A 606 -8.74 -29.74 29.43
N TRP A 607 -9.25 -28.59 29.90
CA TRP A 607 -8.61 -27.71 30.87
C TRP A 607 -8.22 -28.36 32.21
N TRP A 608 -8.74 -29.55 32.51
CA TRP A 608 -8.37 -30.36 33.70
C TRP A 608 -7.23 -31.36 33.44
N THR A 609 -6.70 -31.47 32.22
CA THR A 609 -5.64 -32.42 31.88
C THR A 609 -4.30 -31.69 31.84
N ILE A 610 -3.46 -31.93 32.81
CA ILE A 610 -2.12 -31.34 32.87
C ILE A 610 -1.26 -31.90 31.75
N ARG A 611 -0.74 -31.01 30.88
CA ARG A 611 0.12 -31.41 29.78
C ARG A 611 1.60 -31.18 30.02
N ALA A 612 1.95 -30.11 30.73
CA ALA A 612 3.34 -29.81 31.06
C ALA A 612 3.48 -29.40 32.52
N ARG A 613 4.52 -29.91 33.17
CA ARG A 613 4.92 -29.55 34.53
C ARG A 613 6.36 -29.04 34.49
N ALA A 614 6.63 -27.93 35.16
CA ALA A 614 7.96 -27.37 35.28
C ALA A 614 8.23 -26.89 36.72
N LYS A 615 9.47 -27.06 37.21
CA LYS A 615 9.92 -26.46 38.46
C LYS A 615 10.45 -25.06 38.24
N THR A 616 10.09 -24.11 39.08
CA THR A 616 10.63 -22.77 39.09
C THR A 616 11.59 -22.57 40.27
N ARG A 617 12.60 -21.70 40.10
CA ARG A 617 13.52 -21.29 41.21
C ARG A 617 12.97 -20.06 41.95
N ARG A 618 11.89 -19.45 41.48
CA ARG A 618 11.24 -18.35 42.23
C ARG A 618 10.61 -18.90 43.48
N ARG A 619 10.74 -18.17 44.57
CA ARG A 619 10.05 -18.49 45.84
C ARG A 619 8.55 -18.21 45.67
N LEU A 620 7.82 -19.20 45.21
CA LEU A 620 6.34 -19.13 45.10
C LEU A 620 5.69 -19.50 46.46
N GLY A 621 6.47 -19.75 47.48
CA GLY A 621 5.98 -20.34 48.72
C GLY A 621 5.46 -21.77 48.41
N ARG A 622 4.31 -22.14 48.98
CA ARG A 622 3.62 -23.42 48.70
C ARG A 622 2.61 -23.30 47.53
N ARG A 623 2.67 -22.25 46.70
CA ARG A 623 1.72 -22.00 45.62
C ARG A 623 2.19 -22.59 44.31
N GLU A 624 1.29 -23.12 43.56
CA GLU A 624 1.47 -23.47 42.15
C GLU A 624 0.90 -22.38 41.25
N ILE A 625 1.47 -22.15 40.08
CA ILE A 625 0.88 -21.25 39.06
C ILE A 625 0.37 -22.13 37.92
N LEU A 626 -0.93 -22.00 37.65
CA LEU A 626 -1.58 -22.62 36.52
C LEU A 626 -1.71 -21.58 35.40
N ILE A 627 -1.29 -21.94 34.18
CA ILE A 627 -1.41 -21.09 33.01
C ILE A 627 -2.42 -21.71 32.06
N TYR A 628 -3.50 -20.99 31.80
CA TYR A 628 -4.58 -21.38 30.90
C TYR A 628 -4.57 -20.53 29.66
N ARG A 629 -4.93 -21.13 28.52
CA ARG A 629 -5.29 -20.41 27.31
C ARG A 629 -6.82 -20.35 27.23
N VAL A 630 -7.36 -19.14 27.14
CA VAL A 630 -8.76 -18.85 26.85
C VAL A 630 -8.88 -18.54 25.36
N ARG A 631 -9.78 -19.20 24.64
CA ARG A 631 -10.03 -18.95 23.22
C ARG A 631 -11.52 -18.69 23.01
N LEU A 632 -11.81 -17.63 22.25
CA LEU A 632 -13.15 -17.34 21.74
C LEU A 632 -13.24 -17.79 20.30
N THR A 633 -14.31 -18.51 19.98
CA THR A 633 -14.63 -18.93 18.62
C THR A 633 -15.96 -18.32 18.20
N ASP A 634 -16.04 -17.91 16.93
CA ASP A 634 -17.28 -17.40 16.32
C ASP A 634 -18.18 -18.54 15.80
N GLU A 635 -19.37 -18.19 15.27
CA GLU A 635 -20.31 -19.16 14.71
C GLU A 635 -19.75 -19.95 13.52
N THR A 636 -18.72 -19.45 12.85
CA THR A 636 -18.06 -20.13 11.73
C THR A 636 -17.01 -21.14 12.21
N GLY A 637 -16.71 -21.15 13.53
CA GLY A 637 -15.65 -21.94 14.14
C GLY A 637 -14.26 -21.32 14.03
N GLY A 638 -14.17 -20.06 13.56
CA GLY A 638 -12.95 -19.27 13.53
C GLY A 638 -12.55 -18.80 14.94
N ILE A 639 -11.25 -18.67 15.19
CA ILE A 639 -10.76 -18.11 16.46
C ILE A 639 -10.89 -16.59 16.39
N ALA A 640 -11.81 -16.04 17.18
CA ALA A 640 -12.02 -14.60 17.31
C ALA A 640 -10.92 -13.96 18.17
N GLY A 641 -10.51 -14.61 19.25
CA GLY A 641 -9.47 -14.13 20.15
C GLY A 641 -8.87 -15.25 21.02
N SER A 642 -7.67 -14.98 21.56
CA SER A 642 -6.96 -15.90 22.46
C SER A 642 -6.21 -15.09 23.52
N HIS A 643 -6.23 -15.56 24.76
CA HIS A 643 -5.56 -14.94 25.90
C HIS A 643 -5.00 -15.95 26.88
N LEU A 644 -3.95 -15.58 27.61
CA LEU A 644 -3.34 -16.37 28.65
C LEU A 644 -3.73 -15.88 30.04
N VAL A 645 -4.30 -16.76 30.83
CA VAL A 645 -4.67 -16.48 32.22
C VAL A 645 -3.74 -17.26 33.15
N GLY A 646 -3.04 -16.56 34.03
CA GLY A 646 -2.21 -17.14 35.09
C GLY A 646 -2.92 -17.11 36.43
N LEU A 647 -3.09 -18.27 37.08
CA LEU A 647 -3.72 -18.40 38.40
C LEU A 647 -2.73 -19.01 39.41
N ALA A 648 -2.50 -18.31 40.51
CA ALA A 648 -1.72 -18.83 41.64
C ALA A 648 -2.63 -19.59 42.62
N VAL A 649 -2.38 -20.87 42.82
CA VAL A 649 -3.19 -21.75 43.68
C VAL A 649 -2.34 -22.43 44.73
N SER A 650 -2.92 -22.71 45.89
CA SER A 650 -2.24 -23.51 46.94
C SER A 650 -2.50 -25.01 46.74
N PRO A 651 -1.50 -25.91 46.80
CA PRO A 651 -1.72 -27.35 46.64
C PRO A 651 -2.58 -27.96 47.76
N PRO A 652 -3.38 -29.03 47.50
CA PRO A 652 -3.56 -29.81 46.27
C PRO A 652 -4.87 -29.48 45.57
N ILE A 653 -4.86 -28.56 44.60
CA ILE A 653 -6.12 -27.94 44.14
C ILE A 653 -6.39 -28.16 42.64
N LEU A 654 -5.61 -28.95 41.95
CA LEU A 654 -6.02 -29.34 40.59
C LEU A 654 -7.36 -30.07 40.67
N GLY A 655 -8.43 -29.39 40.19
CA GLY A 655 -9.78 -29.90 40.19
C GLY A 655 -10.69 -29.39 41.31
N SER A 656 -10.21 -28.52 42.23
CA SER A 656 -11.09 -27.91 43.23
C SER A 656 -12.13 -26.98 42.61
N ALA A 657 -13.30 -26.92 43.25
CA ALA A 657 -14.37 -26.01 42.81
C ALA A 657 -13.92 -24.55 42.81
N SER A 658 -13.10 -24.12 43.77
CA SER A 658 -12.56 -22.79 43.90
C SER A 658 -11.62 -22.37 42.75
N ALA A 659 -10.72 -23.27 42.33
CA ALA A 659 -9.84 -22.99 41.19
C ALA A 659 -10.62 -22.95 39.86
N ARG A 660 -11.64 -23.78 39.73
CA ARG A 660 -12.55 -23.73 38.56
C ARG A 660 -13.30 -22.43 38.50
N SER A 661 -13.90 -21.99 39.61
CA SER A 661 -14.60 -20.69 39.68
C SER A 661 -13.68 -19.55 39.28
N ALA A 662 -12.49 -19.45 39.90
CA ALA A 662 -11.54 -18.38 39.62
C ALA A 662 -11.09 -18.32 38.14
N ILE A 663 -10.93 -19.47 37.47
CA ILE A 663 -10.59 -19.55 36.06
C ILE A 663 -11.79 -19.12 35.21
N THR A 664 -12.97 -19.60 35.56
CA THR A 664 -14.21 -19.26 34.84
C THR A 664 -14.48 -17.76 34.95
N ASP A 665 -14.28 -17.17 36.12
CA ASP A 665 -14.46 -15.75 36.37
C ASP A 665 -13.46 -14.89 35.59
N ALA A 666 -12.18 -15.28 35.60
CA ALA A 666 -11.14 -14.62 34.81
C ALA A 666 -11.35 -14.75 33.30
N ALA A 667 -11.77 -15.93 32.84
CA ALA A 667 -12.10 -16.16 31.44
C ALA A 667 -13.34 -15.37 31.01
N ALA A 668 -14.35 -15.27 31.89
CA ALA A 668 -15.56 -14.49 31.63
C ALA A 668 -15.27 -13.00 31.57
N ALA A 669 -14.43 -12.47 32.49
CA ALA A 669 -14.04 -11.06 32.48
C ALA A 669 -13.31 -10.68 31.19
N TRP A 670 -12.28 -11.48 30.80
CA TRP A 670 -11.57 -11.26 29.54
C TRP A 670 -12.49 -11.43 28.32
N SER A 671 -13.36 -12.43 28.34
CA SER A 671 -14.32 -12.68 27.26
C SER A 671 -15.26 -11.49 27.09
N ALA A 672 -15.75 -10.89 28.18
CA ALA A 672 -16.60 -9.71 28.12
C ALA A 672 -15.88 -8.49 27.51
N GLU A 673 -14.66 -8.20 27.96
CA GLU A 673 -13.83 -7.12 27.43
C GLU A 673 -13.52 -7.33 25.93
N PHE A 674 -13.08 -8.54 25.56
CA PHE A 674 -12.81 -8.86 24.17
C PHE A 674 -14.07 -8.74 23.31
N THR A 675 -15.19 -9.27 23.79
CA THR A 675 -16.46 -9.24 23.05
C THR A 675 -16.92 -7.80 22.81
N ALA A 676 -16.74 -6.89 23.77
CA ALA A 676 -17.11 -5.49 23.59
C ALA A 676 -16.32 -4.81 22.45
N VAL A 677 -15.01 -5.05 22.36
CA VAL A 677 -14.17 -4.53 21.27
C VAL A 677 -14.53 -5.21 19.94
N ASP A 678 -14.69 -6.53 19.95
CA ASP A 678 -15.00 -7.31 18.76
C ASP A 678 -16.39 -6.98 18.19
N GLN A 679 -17.39 -6.78 19.06
CA GLN A 679 -18.73 -6.34 18.65
C GLN A 679 -18.70 -4.96 18.00
N ARG A 680 -17.93 -4.00 18.54
CA ARG A 680 -17.78 -2.66 17.94
C ARG A 680 -17.19 -2.78 16.54
N PHE A 681 -16.13 -3.57 16.38
CA PHE A 681 -15.51 -3.84 15.09
C PHE A 681 -16.52 -4.39 14.07
N TRP A 682 -17.27 -5.44 14.46
CA TRP A 682 -18.25 -6.05 13.56
C TRP A 682 -19.46 -5.17 13.29
N GLN A 683 -19.95 -4.42 14.27
CA GLN A 683 -21.06 -3.47 14.08
C GLN A 683 -20.71 -2.40 13.05
N THR A 684 -19.49 -1.86 13.12
CA THR A 684 -19.00 -0.86 12.16
C THR A 684 -18.91 -1.47 10.76
N ARG A 685 -18.40 -2.70 10.63
CA ARG A 685 -18.36 -3.41 9.36
C ARG A 685 -19.75 -3.77 8.85
N ILE A 686 -20.64 -4.29 9.69
CA ILE A 686 -22.00 -4.69 9.31
C ILE A 686 -22.77 -3.49 8.77
N ARG A 687 -22.72 -2.32 9.41
CA ARG A 687 -23.35 -1.09 8.89
C ARG A 687 -22.84 -0.77 7.48
N ARG A 688 -21.56 -0.91 7.25
CA ARG A 688 -20.97 -0.70 5.92
C ARG A 688 -21.48 -1.71 4.89
N GLU A 689 -21.54 -3.00 5.25
CA GLU A 689 -22.06 -4.05 4.36
C GLU A 689 -23.55 -3.88 4.09
N GLU A 690 -24.35 -3.47 5.08
CA GLU A 690 -25.78 -3.16 4.93
C GLU A 690 -26.00 -2.03 3.93
N TRP A 691 -25.20 -0.97 4.01
CA TRP A 691 -25.24 0.10 3.02
C TRP A 691 -24.87 -0.39 1.61
N ILE A 692 -23.80 -1.21 1.47
CA ILE A 692 -23.41 -1.77 0.17
C ILE A 692 -24.55 -2.62 -0.41
N VAL A 693 -25.23 -3.41 0.41
CA VAL A 693 -26.40 -4.22 0.00
C VAL A 693 -27.56 -3.31 -0.45
N ALA A 694 -27.85 -2.25 0.32
CA ALA A 694 -28.93 -1.30 -0.01
C ALA A 694 -28.66 -0.54 -1.32
N CYS A 695 -27.40 -0.22 -1.59
CA CYS A 695 -26.97 0.50 -2.78
C CYS A 695 -26.53 -0.42 -3.94
N ALA A 696 -26.69 -1.75 -3.82
CA ALA A 696 -26.16 -2.70 -4.80
C ALA A 696 -26.60 -2.42 -6.24
N ASP A 697 -27.80 -1.88 -6.44
CA ASP A 697 -28.34 -1.53 -7.77
C ASP A 697 -27.71 -0.25 -8.35
N VAL A 698 -27.33 0.70 -7.48
CA VAL A 698 -26.70 1.96 -7.88
C VAL A 698 -25.20 1.79 -8.07
N LEU A 699 -24.59 0.87 -7.31
CA LEU A 699 -23.15 0.58 -7.36
C LEU A 699 -22.77 -0.35 -8.51
N ASP A 700 -23.72 -0.79 -9.32
CA ASP A 700 -23.43 -1.60 -10.48
C ASP A 700 -22.91 -0.72 -11.63
N PRO A 701 -21.77 -1.03 -12.21
CA PRO A 701 -21.26 -0.26 -13.33
C PRO A 701 -22.10 -0.52 -14.59
N VAL A 702 -23.07 0.32 -14.86
CA VAL A 702 -23.63 0.42 -16.21
C VAL A 702 -22.59 1.11 -17.09
N ILE A 703 -21.60 0.35 -17.54
CA ILE A 703 -20.47 0.88 -18.31
C ILE A 703 -20.81 1.01 -19.80
N PHE A 704 -22.03 0.75 -20.22
CA PHE A 704 -22.34 0.76 -21.64
C PHE A 704 -23.60 1.56 -21.98
N GLN A 705 -23.41 2.71 -22.64
CA GLN A 705 -24.44 3.28 -23.50
C GLN A 705 -24.48 2.44 -24.79
N PRO A 706 -25.55 1.69 -25.06
CA PRO A 706 -25.66 0.93 -26.31
C PRO A 706 -25.76 1.90 -27.48
N GLY A 707 -24.84 1.79 -28.43
CA GLY A 707 -24.98 2.42 -29.71
C GLY A 707 -26.27 1.93 -30.40
N LEU A 708 -26.97 2.81 -31.08
CA LEU A 708 -28.29 2.58 -31.70
C LEU A 708 -28.37 1.39 -32.69
N PHE A 709 -27.24 0.75 -33.05
CA PHE A 709 -27.13 -0.27 -34.10
C PHE A 709 -26.51 -1.60 -33.69
N ASP A 710 -26.37 -1.92 -32.40
CA ASP A 710 -25.64 -3.12 -31.95
C ASP A 710 -26.58 -4.34 -31.79
N ARG A 711 -26.57 -5.26 -32.77
CA ARG A 711 -27.27 -6.56 -32.72
C ARG A 711 -26.74 -7.55 -31.66
N ARG A 712 -25.69 -7.22 -30.93
CA ARG A 712 -25.17 -8.01 -29.79
C ARG A 712 -25.88 -7.70 -28.45
N THR A 713 -26.94 -6.90 -28.48
CA THR A 713 -27.62 -6.32 -27.31
C THR A 713 -28.25 -7.34 -26.37
N GLU A 714 -28.80 -8.45 -26.83
CA GLU A 714 -29.49 -9.42 -25.94
C GLU A 714 -28.51 -10.28 -25.11
N ARG A 715 -27.44 -10.79 -25.72
CA ARG A 715 -26.43 -11.55 -25.01
C ARG A 715 -25.67 -10.69 -23.99
N ARG A 716 -25.39 -9.43 -24.33
CA ARG A 716 -24.78 -8.46 -23.40
C ARG A 716 -25.74 -8.11 -22.27
N ARG A 717 -27.02 -7.84 -22.54
CA ARG A 717 -28.04 -7.59 -21.49
C ARG A 717 -28.24 -8.79 -20.56
N ALA A 718 -28.10 -10.02 -21.04
CA ALA A 718 -28.15 -11.22 -20.23
C ALA A 718 -26.88 -11.35 -19.35
N ALA A 719 -25.69 -11.09 -19.91
CA ALA A 719 -24.44 -11.09 -19.18
C ALA A 719 -24.41 -9.98 -18.10
N ASP A 720 -24.92 -8.79 -18.41
CA ASP A 720 -25.02 -7.68 -17.45
C ASP A 720 -25.99 -8.03 -16.30
N ARG A 721 -27.14 -8.65 -16.60
CA ARG A 721 -28.06 -9.13 -15.57
C ARG A 721 -27.43 -10.19 -14.67
N ALA A 722 -26.76 -11.17 -15.25
CA ALA A 722 -26.06 -12.21 -14.50
C ALA A 722 -24.95 -11.63 -13.61
N SER A 723 -24.22 -10.62 -14.10
CA SER A 723 -23.20 -9.89 -13.31
C SER A 723 -23.82 -9.15 -12.13
N ARG A 724 -24.99 -8.54 -12.34
CA ARG A 724 -25.73 -7.83 -11.27
C ARG A 724 -26.22 -8.79 -10.19
N GLU A 725 -26.81 -9.89 -10.60
CA GLU A 725 -27.27 -10.93 -9.67
C GLU A 725 -26.10 -11.48 -8.87
N ALA A 726 -24.99 -11.83 -9.55
CA ALA A 726 -23.78 -12.31 -8.89
C ALA A 726 -23.19 -11.30 -7.91
N PHE A 727 -23.22 -10.00 -8.22
CA PHE A 727 -22.79 -8.96 -7.28
C PHE A 727 -23.72 -8.85 -6.08
N ARG A 728 -25.04 -8.86 -6.26
CA ARG A 728 -26.01 -8.84 -5.17
C ARG A 728 -25.84 -10.04 -4.25
N ASP A 729 -25.67 -11.23 -4.81
CA ASP A 729 -25.44 -12.45 -4.03
C ASP A 729 -24.13 -12.37 -3.26
N LEU A 730 -23.07 -11.86 -3.88
CA LEU A 730 -21.78 -11.66 -3.26
C LEU A 730 -21.88 -10.73 -2.03
N VAL A 731 -22.54 -9.56 -2.16
CA VAL A 731 -22.62 -8.60 -1.06
C VAL A 731 -23.53 -9.08 0.06
N ARG A 732 -24.62 -9.80 -0.27
CA ARG A 732 -25.46 -10.48 0.74
C ARG A 732 -24.69 -11.53 1.50
N ALA A 733 -23.93 -12.38 0.80
CA ALA A 733 -23.10 -13.41 1.43
C ALA A 733 -22.05 -12.79 2.38
N ARG A 734 -21.46 -11.66 2.01
CA ARG A 734 -20.52 -10.91 2.88
C ARG A 734 -21.20 -10.39 4.14
N LEU A 735 -22.39 -9.81 4.02
CA LEU A 735 -23.16 -9.33 5.16
C LEU A 735 -23.52 -10.47 6.10
N ASP A 736 -23.99 -11.61 5.56
CA ASP A 736 -24.32 -12.79 6.35
C ASP A 736 -23.09 -13.40 7.03
N GLU A 737 -21.95 -13.40 6.35
CA GLU A 737 -20.68 -13.81 6.95
C GLU A 737 -20.28 -12.87 8.09
N ALA A 738 -20.35 -11.56 7.90
CA ALA A 738 -20.04 -10.58 8.94
C ALA A 738 -20.95 -10.74 10.17
N ARG A 739 -22.24 -10.94 9.95
CA ARG A 739 -23.22 -11.20 11.03
C ARG A 739 -22.94 -12.49 11.79
N ARG A 740 -22.56 -13.59 11.09
CA ARG A 740 -22.17 -14.84 11.75
C ARG A 740 -20.88 -14.71 12.55
N ARG A 741 -19.88 -14.04 11.99
CA ARG A 741 -18.59 -13.81 12.68
C ARG A 741 -18.69 -12.83 13.86
N SER A 742 -19.67 -11.94 13.87
CA SER A 742 -19.93 -11.02 14.99
C SER A 742 -20.47 -11.71 16.25
N ARG A 743 -20.92 -12.96 16.14
CA ARG A 743 -21.46 -13.73 17.24
C ARG A 743 -20.40 -14.68 17.79
N ALA A 744 -19.79 -14.28 18.90
CA ALA A 744 -18.92 -15.16 19.66
C ALA A 744 -19.78 -16.22 20.38
N THR A 745 -19.62 -17.48 20.02
CA THR A 745 -20.52 -18.55 20.48
C THR A 745 -19.90 -19.42 21.54
N ARG A 746 -18.56 -19.48 21.61
CA ARG A 746 -17.91 -20.44 22.50
C ARG A 746 -16.61 -19.93 23.07
N CYS A 747 -16.51 -20.08 24.40
CA CYS A 747 -15.28 -19.82 25.15
C CYS A 747 -14.67 -21.17 25.57
N ASP A 748 -13.52 -21.51 24.96
CA ASP A 748 -12.75 -22.70 25.33
C ASP A 748 -11.59 -22.32 26.24
N VAL A 749 -11.40 -23.11 27.32
CA VAL A 749 -10.35 -22.90 28.31
C VAL A 749 -9.46 -24.13 28.37
N ASP A 750 -8.19 -24.00 27.98
CA ASP A 750 -7.21 -25.09 27.97
C ASP A 750 -6.11 -24.86 28.99
N LEU A 751 -5.85 -25.83 29.86
CA LEU A 751 -4.70 -25.77 30.75
C LEU A 751 -3.41 -26.09 29.98
N MET A 752 -2.55 -25.08 29.84
CA MET A 752 -1.32 -25.18 29.07
C MET A 752 -0.13 -25.65 29.93
N LEU A 753 -0.05 -25.16 31.14
CA LEU A 753 1.16 -25.33 31.96
C LEU A 753 0.87 -25.25 33.45
N VAL A 754 1.60 -26.04 34.24
CA VAL A 754 1.64 -25.97 35.71
C VAL A 754 3.07 -25.68 36.16
N LEU A 755 3.26 -24.60 36.89
CA LEU A 755 4.52 -24.24 37.53
C LEU A 755 4.48 -24.71 38.97
N HIS A 756 5.38 -25.61 39.32
CA HIS A 756 5.60 -26.04 40.71
C HIS A 756 6.71 -25.21 41.36
N PRO A 757 6.63 -24.95 42.64
CA PRO A 757 7.70 -24.32 43.41
C PRO A 757 9.01 -25.08 43.39
#